data_92e0cd72533c506f2c985a24aa99d8d5
#
_entry.id   92e0cd72533c506f2c985a24aa99d8d5
#
_cell.length_a   1.000
_cell.length_b   1.000
_cell.length_c   1.000
_cell.angle_alpha   90.00
_cell.angle_beta   90.00
_cell.angle_gamma   90.00
#
_symmetry.space_group_name_H-M   'P 1'
#
loop_
_entity.id
_entity.type
_entity.pdbx_description
1 polymer ?
#
loop_
_entity_poly.entity_id
_entity_poly.type
_entity_poly.pdbx_seq_one_letter_code
_entity_poly.pdbx_strand_id
1 'polypeptide(L)'
;MREASKIASQTQKRVEELMHKLEVYYIANKSDNIYFALLGDCSTSSNEEEGFDEEVINTGKKMVDILNKKYPDEKFTKFNFIYRKRMWNEGEEAYLGWERKRGLLNQFNEYILGNISNPFKTNTITNVASMPPIKYIITLDADTDLVLNSAKELIGAMAHILNKPELNKSEDLVIAGHALIQPRIGIDLMSSIKSLYTKIYAGAGGVDVYANAISDIYQDNFEEGIFTGKGIYDLKIFSKILNNEIPENTILSHDLLEGSYLRCGLATDIMLMDGYPVGYNSSKSRLHRWIRGDWQIIIWLKDKIKNKRGEIKNNPLNILSKYKIFDNLVRSLLEVSSVLTIIYMCILDYFYKIKIWPIITTVLIAVLTPTVIDVINKIVFKREGEKRQKTFNKTLSGINASLLRGLFTLATLPDKAYMSANAICKTLYRLKVSKKHMLEWVTAEEAEKMAKKDIKSYYINMAPNIILGILGILYIFINAKNPFSVLIFVISLLWLIAPAIMCYISKEIVVNNKKELLVDKDKQYVLEVGKRTWQFFKDYLVKENNYLPPDNYQEDRKPKAIKRTSSTNIGLALLAVISSYDLGYETQKNTLELLNKMIDTIYNLQKWNGHLYNWYNIETLEPLRPRYISSVDSGNFVGYLYVVKQFLIQNGQEDTRIDELIEHTDFTKLYNEKMQLFSVGYNVEENMLTDSYYDLLASEARQTSLVAIAKKDIEQKHWYNLSRTLTVLNKYKGLISWSGTAFEYLMPNINIPKYPGSLLDESCKFLIMSQKEYNKKLKIPWGISESAFNLKDLNNNYQYKAFGIPWLGLKRGLADEIVVAPYASMMAIIDEPIEVLKNLKQLEKLGMYNKYGFYESIDYTPTRLRKNETKAIVKTYMAHHQGLILLSINNLMNNNIVQKRFVQNPEIEAVDILLQERMPEN
;
A
#
# COMPACT_ATOMS: atom_id res chain seq x y z
N MET A 1 22.64 7.24 29.03
CA MET A 1 22.27 8.43 28.26
C MET A 1 22.13 8.19 26.75
N ARG A 2 23.10 7.59 26.03
CA ARG A 2 22.95 7.39 24.56
C ARG A 2 21.78 6.46 24.16
N GLU A 3 21.49 5.41 24.91
CA GLU A 3 20.34 4.52 24.61
C GLU A 3 19.01 5.19 24.92
N ALA A 4 18.90 5.90 26.04
CA ALA A 4 17.69 6.64 26.40
C ALA A 4 17.36 7.74 25.39
N SER A 5 18.35 8.50 24.90
CA SER A 5 18.15 9.51 23.87
C SER A 5 17.74 8.91 22.50
N LYS A 6 18.22 7.70 22.20
CA LYS A 6 17.85 6.98 20.97
C LYS A 6 16.42 6.43 21.03
N ILE A 7 15.99 5.94 22.18
CA ILE A 7 14.61 5.51 22.43
C ILE A 7 13.65 6.72 22.35
N ALA A 8 13.97 7.82 23.00
CA ALA A 8 13.20 9.06 22.98
C ALA A 8 12.99 9.58 21.53
N SER A 9 14.06 9.68 20.75
CA SER A 9 13.99 10.17 19.38
C SER A 9 13.19 9.23 18.45
N GLN A 10 13.27 7.91 18.66
CA GLN A 10 12.46 6.94 17.90
C GLN A 10 10.96 7.03 18.24
N THR A 11 10.65 7.28 19.50
CA THR A 11 9.26 7.41 19.98
C THR A 11 8.64 8.72 19.48
N GLN A 12 9.39 9.82 19.49
CA GLN A 12 8.98 11.10 18.93
C GLN A 12 8.65 10.98 17.44
N LYS A 13 9.54 10.40 16.66
CA LYS A 13 9.35 10.16 15.23
C LYS A 13 8.10 9.34 14.97
N ARG A 14 7.81 8.35 15.84
CA ARG A 14 6.60 7.52 15.70
C ARG A 14 5.31 8.32 15.92
N VAL A 15 5.31 9.27 16.85
CA VAL A 15 4.16 10.18 17.05
C VAL A 15 3.95 11.06 15.82
N GLU A 16 5.02 11.62 15.25
CA GLU A 16 4.94 12.41 14.02
C GLU A 16 4.36 11.59 12.86
N GLU A 17 4.83 10.35 12.66
CA GLU A 17 4.30 9.42 11.64
C GLU A 17 2.80 9.11 11.84
N LEU A 18 2.37 8.86 13.08
CA LEU A 18 0.96 8.56 13.38
C LEU A 18 0.06 9.79 13.23
N MET A 19 0.54 10.98 13.57
CA MET A 19 -0.19 12.22 13.36
C MET A 19 -0.30 12.57 11.87
N HIS A 20 0.74 12.31 11.09
CA HIS A 20 0.65 12.41 9.63
C HIS A 20 -0.37 11.41 9.06
N LYS A 21 -0.40 10.16 9.54
CA LYS A 21 -1.45 9.21 9.16
C LYS A 21 -2.86 9.71 9.48
N LEU A 22 -3.07 10.36 10.63
CA LEU A 22 -4.37 10.96 10.94
C LEU A 22 -4.75 12.08 9.97
N GLU A 23 -3.78 12.86 9.50
CA GLU A 23 -4.02 13.86 8.45
C GLU A 23 -4.47 13.19 7.15
N VAL A 24 -3.78 12.14 6.72
CA VAL A 24 -4.16 11.35 5.53
C VAL A 24 -5.56 10.75 5.69
N TYR A 25 -5.90 10.21 6.87
CA TYR A 25 -7.23 9.65 7.14
C TYR A 25 -8.33 10.71 7.10
N TYR A 26 -8.06 11.91 7.61
CA TYR A 26 -8.98 13.05 7.50
C TYR A 26 -9.22 13.41 6.04
N ILE A 27 -8.16 13.55 5.26
CA ILE A 27 -8.25 13.88 3.84
C ILE A 27 -8.99 12.77 3.08
N ALA A 28 -8.69 11.50 3.35
CA ALA A 28 -9.35 10.37 2.72
C ALA A 28 -10.86 10.29 3.05
N ASN A 29 -11.27 10.79 4.23
CA ASN A 29 -12.64 10.65 4.76
C ASN A 29 -13.24 11.99 5.20
N LYS A 30 -12.89 13.10 4.53
CA LYS A 30 -13.31 14.46 4.90
C LYS A 30 -14.82 14.58 5.09
N SER A 31 -15.24 15.02 6.27
CA SER A 31 -16.62 15.24 6.67
C SER A 31 -16.67 16.19 7.87
N ASP A 32 -17.71 17.01 7.95
CA ASP A 32 -17.91 17.93 9.08
C ASP A 32 -18.20 17.21 10.41
N ASN A 33 -18.73 15.99 10.32
CA ASN A 33 -19.17 15.20 11.47
C ASN A 33 -18.18 14.09 11.89
N ILE A 34 -16.96 14.08 11.33
CA ILE A 34 -15.90 13.11 11.71
C ILE A 34 -14.77 13.87 12.40
N TYR A 35 -14.36 13.39 13.56
CA TYR A 35 -13.27 13.91 14.38
C TYR A 35 -12.22 12.83 14.58
N PHE A 36 -10.95 13.20 14.69
CA PHE A 36 -9.83 12.28 14.74
C PHE A 36 -9.08 12.44 16.08
N ALA A 37 -8.77 11.31 16.72
CA ALA A 37 -8.01 11.30 17.96
C ALA A 37 -6.93 10.22 17.93
N LEU A 38 -5.70 10.60 18.22
CA LEU A 38 -4.61 9.68 18.51
C LEU A 38 -4.60 9.36 19.99
N LEU A 39 -4.92 8.09 20.33
CA LEU A 39 -4.92 7.57 21.68
C LEU A 39 -3.57 6.90 21.97
N GLY A 40 -2.71 7.56 22.71
CA GLY A 40 -1.41 7.05 23.13
C GLY A 40 -1.50 6.25 24.42
N ASP A 41 -1.07 4.98 24.38
CA ASP A 41 -0.87 4.15 25.57
C ASP A 41 0.58 4.21 26.04
N CYS A 42 0.80 4.18 27.34
CA CYS A 42 2.12 4.18 27.92
C CYS A 42 2.76 2.78 27.87
N SER A 43 4.07 2.71 27.68
CA SER A 43 4.84 1.47 27.80
C SER A 43 4.83 0.95 29.22
N THR A 44 4.97 -0.38 29.40
CA THR A 44 5.20 -0.98 30.74
C THR A 44 6.54 -0.53 31.29
N SER A 45 6.57 -0.12 32.55
CA SER A 45 7.80 0.32 33.23
C SER A 45 7.80 -0.08 34.70
N SER A 46 8.98 -0.12 35.30
CA SER A 46 9.18 -0.16 36.76
C SER A 46 8.88 1.19 37.43
N ASN A 47 8.83 2.28 36.67
CA ASN A 47 8.61 3.64 37.15
C ASN A 47 7.24 4.17 36.69
N GLU A 48 6.65 5.05 37.50
CA GLU A 48 5.39 5.73 37.16
C GLU A 48 5.57 6.69 35.98
N GLU A 49 6.73 7.35 35.90
CA GLU A 49 7.08 8.28 34.84
C GLU A 49 8.40 7.91 34.16
N GLU A 50 8.47 8.09 32.86
CA GLU A 50 9.65 7.88 32.04
C GLU A 50 10.08 9.20 31.38
N GLY A 51 11.37 9.43 31.27
CA GLY A 51 11.90 10.71 30.74
C GLY A 51 11.47 11.05 29.32
N PHE A 52 11.06 10.06 28.51
CA PHE A 52 10.57 10.28 27.14
C PHE A 52 9.05 10.61 27.06
N ASP A 53 8.30 10.46 28.15
CA ASP A 53 6.84 10.71 28.14
C ASP A 53 6.54 12.18 27.81
N GLU A 54 7.31 13.12 28.37
CA GLU A 54 7.11 14.55 28.11
C GLU A 54 7.43 14.93 26.64
N GLU A 55 8.45 14.31 26.05
CA GLU A 55 8.77 14.54 24.63
C GLU A 55 7.65 14.06 23.73
N VAL A 56 7.07 12.89 24.01
CA VAL A 56 5.89 12.34 23.31
C VAL A 56 4.70 13.28 23.42
N ILE A 57 4.43 13.77 24.64
CA ILE A 57 3.29 14.67 24.92
C ILE A 57 3.48 16.00 24.19
N ASN A 58 4.67 16.58 24.26
CA ASN A 58 4.96 17.87 23.62
C ASN A 58 4.89 17.76 22.08
N THR A 59 5.41 16.68 21.52
CA THR A 59 5.30 16.40 20.07
C THR A 59 3.85 16.24 19.64
N GLY A 60 3.07 15.42 20.36
CA GLY A 60 1.66 15.23 20.07
C GLY A 60 0.85 16.52 20.11
N LYS A 61 1.03 17.36 21.15
CA LYS A 61 0.36 18.68 21.25
C LYS A 61 0.75 19.60 20.09
N LYS A 62 2.06 19.69 19.79
CA LYS A 62 2.57 20.52 18.68
C LYS A 62 1.96 20.12 17.35
N MET A 63 1.89 18.80 17.06
CA MET A 63 1.30 18.30 15.82
C MET A 63 -0.21 18.58 15.72
N VAL A 64 -0.95 18.43 16.84
CA VAL A 64 -2.38 18.79 16.90
C VAL A 64 -2.58 20.28 16.60
N ASP A 65 -1.76 21.15 17.18
CA ASP A 65 -1.84 22.61 16.93
C ASP A 65 -1.58 22.95 15.45
N ILE A 66 -0.57 22.30 14.83
CA ILE A 66 -0.26 22.47 13.42
C ILE A 66 -1.46 22.02 12.55
N LEU A 67 -1.99 20.82 12.79
CA LEU A 67 -3.07 20.27 11.98
C LEU A 67 -4.38 21.06 12.15
N ASN A 68 -4.74 21.47 13.36
CA ASN A 68 -5.95 22.25 13.58
C ASN A 68 -5.84 23.70 13.03
N LYS A 69 -4.63 24.27 12.92
CA LYS A 69 -4.40 25.53 12.21
C LYS A 69 -4.53 25.34 10.69
N LYS A 70 -4.02 24.23 10.17
CA LYS A 70 -4.10 23.90 8.74
C LYS A 70 -5.53 23.57 8.30
N TYR A 71 -6.32 22.96 9.17
CA TYR A 71 -7.70 22.53 8.90
C TYR A 71 -8.67 23.09 9.97
N PRO A 72 -8.94 24.40 9.94
CA PRO A 72 -9.80 25.03 10.93
C PRO A 72 -11.24 24.52 10.82
N ASP A 73 -11.90 24.33 11.97
CA ASP A 73 -13.33 24.01 12.07
C ASP A 73 -13.97 24.91 13.14
N GLU A 74 -15.11 25.51 12.78
CA GLU A 74 -15.81 26.46 13.65
C GLU A 74 -16.52 25.77 14.83
N LYS A 75 -16.84 24.49 14.70
CA LYS A 75 -17.65 23.75 15.70
C LYS A 75 -16.76 23.12 16.78
N PHE A 76 -15.72 22.41 16.37
CA PHE A 76 -14.84 21.69 17.27
C PHE A 76 -13.53 21.30 16.58
N THR A 77 -12.43 21.17 17.33
CA THR A 77 -11.13 20.78 16.79
C THR A 77 -11.17 19.41 16.12
N LYS A 78 -10.73 19.33 14.84
CA LYS A 78 -10.75 18.09 14.07
C LYS A 78 -9.78 17.05 14.59
N PHE A 79 -8.61 17.48 15.05
CA PHE A 79 -7.52 16.59 15.48
C PHE A 79 -7.30 16.72 16.98
N ASN A 80 -7.14 15.57 17.64
CA ASN A 80 -6.94 15.49 19.07
C ASN A 80 -5.84 14.49 19.41
N PHE A 81 -5.14 14.73 20.52
CA PHE A 81 -4.12 13.87 21.07
C PHE A 81 -4.41 13.59 22.55
N ILE A 82 -4.38 12.33 22.94
CA ILE A 82 -4.64 11.86 24.30
C ILE A 82 -3.52 10.91 24.68
N TYR A 83 -2.94 11.11 25.87
CA TYR A 83 -1.90 10.24 26.41
C TYR A 83 -2.25 9.80 27.83
N ARG A 84 -2.17 8.48 28.08
CA ARG A 84 -2.58 7.87 29.36
C ARG A 84 -1.60 8.12 30.49
N LYS A 85 -2.15 7.99 31.74
CA LYS A 85 -1.34 7.82 32.95
C LYS A 85 -0.93 6.36 33.12
N ARG A 86 0.30 6.11 33.57
CA ARG A 86 0.68 4.81 34.10
C ARG A 86 0.06 4.64 35.49
N MET A 87 -0.38 3.43 35.77
CA MET A 87 -0.90 3.03 37.08
C MET A 87 -0.18 1.76 37.51
N TRP A 88 0.10 1.67 38.82
CA TRP A 88 0.63 0.43 39.38
C TRP A 88 -0.37 -0.69 39.23
N ASN A 89 0.05 -1.84 38.75
CA ASN A 89 -0.77 -3.03 38.65
C ASN A 89 -0.12 -4.17 39.43
N GLU A 90 -0.75 -4.58 40.51
CA GLU A 90 -0.23 -5.65 41.39
C GLU A 90 -0.12 -6.99 40.67
N GLY A 91 -1.03 -7.29 39.73
CA GLY A 91 -1.05 -8.52 38.96
C GLY A 91 0.09 -8.60 37.94
N GLU A 92 0.53 -7.47 37.42
CA GLU A 92 1.65 -7.37 36.45
C GLU A 92 2.98 -7.00 37.11
N GLU A 93 2.97 -6.57 38.37
CA GLU A 93 4.15 -6.10 39.14
C GLU A 93 4.89 -4.96 38.40
N ALA A 94 4.14 -4.07 37.77
CA ALA A 94 4.67 -2.98 36.94
C ALA A 94 3.67 -1.82 36.79
N TYR A 95 4.19 -0.65 36.43
CA TYR A 95 3.40 0.49 35.98
C TYR A 95 3.01 0.33 34.50
N LEU A 96 1.72 0.41 34.20
CA LEU A 96 1.17 0.30 32.83
C LEU A 96 -0.17 1.03 32.71
N GLY A 97 -0.66 1.18 31.48
CA GLY A 97 -2.02 1.66 31.25
C GLY A 97 -3.05 0.66 31.72
N TRP A 98 -4.05 1.10 32.50
CA TRP A 98 -5.11 0.25 33.04
C TRP A 98 -5.80 -0.57 31.93
N GLU A 99 -5.79 -1.90 32.07
CA GLU A 99 -6.42 -2.85 31.13
C GLU A 99 -5.99 -2.70 29.64
N ARG A 100 -4.83 -2.14 29.39
CA ARG A 100 -4.27 -1.98 28.04
C ARG A 100 -5.24 -1.29 27.07
N LYS A 101 -5.35 -1.78 25.79
CA LYS A 101 -6.22 -1.22 24.75
C LYS A 101 -7.69 -1.16 25.22
N ARG A 102 -8.20 -2.22 25.82
CA ARG A 102 -9.59 -2.27 26.34
C ARG A 102 -9.86 -1.15 27.33
N GLY A 103 -9.00 -0.99 28.32
CA GLY A 103 -9.11 0.07 29.32
C GLY A 103 -8.98 1.47 28.72
N LEU A 104 -8.10 1.65 27.73
CA LEU A 104 -7.94 2.92 27.02
C LEU A 104 -9.25 3.31 26.32
N LEU A 105 -9.85 2.39 25.56
CA LEU A 105 -11.12 2.63 24.89
C LEU A 105 -12.26 2.88 25.89
N ASN A 106 -12.35 2.10 26.98
CA ASN A 106 -13.36 2.32 28.01
C ASN A 106 -13.22 3.69 28.69
N GLN A 107 -12.00 4.08 29.08
CA GLN A 107 -11.76 5.41 29.68
C GLN A 107 -12.11 6.54 28.69
N PHE A 108 -11.77 6.37 27.43
CA PHE A 108 -12.09 7.33 26.38
C PHE A 108 -13.61 7.44 26.18
N ASN A 109 -14.30 6.32 26.06
CA ASN A 109 -15.77 6.26 25.88
C ASN A 109 -16.51 6.94 27.04
N GLU A 110 -16.16 6.59 28.28
CA GLU A 110 -16.77 7.18 29.48
C GLU A 110 -16.50 8.68 29.61
N TYR A 111 -15.30 9.13 29.22
CA TYR A 111 -14.95 10.54 29.18
C TYR A 111 -15.76 11.29 28.12
N ILE A 112 -15.87 10.77 26.90
CA ILE A 112 -16.65 11.39 25.81
C ILE A 112 -18.15 11.42 26.15
N LEU A 113 -18.67 10.44 26.90
CA LEU A 113 -20.06 10.43 27.41
C LEU A 113 -20.26 11.39 28.57
N GLY A 114 -19.20 11.97 29.14
CA GLY A 114 -19.27 12.85 30.29
C GLY A 114 -19.50 12.12 31.61
N ASN A 115 -19.35 10.79 31.66
CA ASN A 115 -19.58 9.97 32.84
C ASN A 115 -18.45 10.05 33.87
N ILE A 116 -17.22 10.38 33.40
CA ILE A 116 -16.03 10.54 34.25
C ILE A 116 -15.30 11.83 33.95
N SER A 117 -14.59 12.37 34.92
CA SER A 117 -13.65 13.45 34.76
C SER A 117 -12.41 12.96 33.95
N ASN A 118 -11.60 13.88 33.43
CA ASN A 118 -10.41 13.53 32.61
C ASN A 118 -9.47 12.55 33.30
N PRO A 119 -9.35 11.28 32.84
CA PRO A 119 -8.49 10.26 33.41
C PRO A 119 -7.08 10.24 32.84
N PHE A 120 -6.79 11.12 31.86
CA PHE A 120 -5.57 11.09 31.09
C PHE A 120 -4.48 12.01 31.65
N LYS A 121 -3.20 11.69 31.37
CA LYS A 121 -2.05 12.56 31.69
C LYS A 121 -2.09 13.80 30.81
N THR A 122 -2.43 13.64 29.54
CA THR A 122 -2.63 14.72 28.58
C THR A 122 -3.87 14.44 27.72
N ASN A 123 -4.63 15.49 27.49
CA ASN A 123 -5.82 15.46 26.66
C ASN A 123 -6.00 16.85 26.03
N THR A 124 -6.08 16.90 24.69
CA THR A 124 -6.33 18.15 23.94
C THR A 124 -7.82 18.45 23.80
N ILE A 125 -8.71 17.52 24.12
CA ILE A 125 -10.15 17.77 24.23
C ILE A 125 -10.40 18.49 25.55
N THR A 126 -10.46 19.81 25.52
CA THR A 126 -10.54 20.65 26.73
C THR A 126 -11.93 20.74 27.33
N ASN A 127 -12.98 20.61 26.52
CA ASN A 127 -14.36 20.74 26.97
C ASN A 127 -15.28 19.75 26.23
N VAL A 128 -15.56 18.61 26.85
CA VAL A 128 -16.48 17.59 26.30
C VAL A 128 -17.92 18.12 26.17
N ALA A 129 -18.35 19.02 27.06
CA ALA A 129 -19.71 19.57 27.04
C ALA A 129 -19.99 20.44 25.81
N SER A 130 -18.94 21.03 25.20
CA SER A 130 -19.07 21.81 23.95
C SER A 130 -18.91 20.94 22.71
N MET A 131 -18.57 19.66 22.87
CA MET A 131 -18.37 18.73 21.76
C MET A 131 -19.72 18.34 21.14
N PRO A 132 -19.84 18.25 19.80
CA PRO A 132 -21.03 17.65 19.20
C PRO A 132 -21.26 16.23 19.73
N PRO A 133 -22.54 15.81 19.92
CA PRO A 133 -22.85 14.48 20.47
C PRO A 133 -22.28 13.38 19.56
N ILE A 134 -21.32 12.64 20.07
CA ILE A 134 -20.70 11.51 19.37
C ILE A 134 -21.61 10.29 19.51
N LYS A 135 -21.96 9.72 18.35
CA LYS A 135 -22.82 8.53 18.31
C LYS A 135 -22.00 7.24 18.08
N TYR A 136 -21.02 7.31 17.18
CA TYR A 136 -20.23 6.16 16.76
C TYR A 136 -18.74 6.41 16.97
N ILE A 137 -18.02 5.33 17.27
CA ILE A 137 -16.55 5.33 17.33
C ILE A 137 -16.03 4.34 16.26
N ILE A 138 -15.07 4.79 15.43
CA ILE A 138 -14.28 3.92 14.58
C ILE A 138 -12.94 3.71 15.26
N THR A 139 -12.63 2.46 15.62
CA THR A 139 -11.36 2.09 16.26
C THR A 139 -10.43 1.42 15.27
N LEU A 140 -9.15 1.82 15.28
CA LEU A 140 -8.09 1.31 14.43
C LEU A 140 -6.86 0.96 15.26
N ASP A 141 -6.10 -0.04 14.84
CA ASP A 141 -4.76 -0.27 15.37
C ASP A 141 -3.74 0.66 14.66
N ALA A 142 -2.57 0.87 15.26
CA ALA A 142 -1.53 1.74 14.71
C ALA A 142 -0.96 1.26 13.36
N ASP A 143 -1.16 -0.02 13.03
CA ASP A 143 -0.76 -0.68 11.78
C ASP A 143 -1.92 -0.86 10.78
N THR A 144 -3.12 -0.33 11.10
CA THR A 144 -4.30 -0.39 10.23
C THR A 144 -4.53 0.94 9.54
N ASP A 145 -4.73 0.93 8.23
CA ASP A 145 -4.98 2.11 7.42
C ASP A 145 -6.46 2.25 7.05
N LEU A 146 -6.99 3.47 7.32
CA LEU A 146 -8.33 3.89 6.97
C LEU A 146 -8.34 4.40 5.53
N VAL A 147 -8.81 3.58 4.60
CA VAL A 147 -8.76 3.91 3.17
C VAL A 147 -9.84 4.93 2.76
N LEU A 148 -9.73 5.41 1.54
CA LEU A 148 -10.59 6.43 0.94
C LEU A 148 -12.08 6.07 1.09
N ASN A 149 -12.87 6.98 1.67
CA ASN A 149 -14.31 6.88 1.95
C ASN A 149 -14.77 5.79 2.93
N SER A 150 -13.91 4.91 3.40
CA SER A 150 -14.31 3.76 4.24
C SER A 150 -14.99 4.17 5.57
N ALA A 151 -14.63 5.32 6.16
CA ALA A 151 -15.31 5.82 7.35
C ALA A 151 -16.77 6.20 7.08
N LYS A 152 -17.05 6.85 5.94
CA LYS A 152 -18.42 7.21 5.55
C LYS A 152 -19.27 5.97 5.28
N GLU A 153 -18.68 4.97 4.62
CA GLU A 153 -19.34 3.70 4.33
C GLU A 153 -19.66 2.93 5.64
N LEU A 154 -18.70 2.88 6.58
CA LEU A 154 -18.93 2.28 7.92
C LEU A 154 -20.03 3.00 8.69
N ILE A 155 -20.04 4.33 8.69
CA ILE A 155 -21.09 5.13 9.33
C ILE A 155 -22.45 4.85 8.67
N GLY A 156 -22.49 4.78 7.33
CA GLY A 156 -23.70 4.44 6.58
C GLY A 156 -24.24 3.06 6.92
N ALA A 157 -23.35 2.05 6.96
CA ALA A 157 -23.71 0.69 7.36
C ALA A 157 -24.25 0.65 8.81
N MET A 158 -23.57 1.32 9.76
CA MET A 158 -24.00 1.34 11.17
C MET A 158 -25.30 2.14 11.39
N ALA A 159 -25.54 3.18 10.60
CA ALA A 159 -26.73 4.00 10.68
C ALA A 159 -27.96 3.39 9.98
N HIS A 160 -27.78 2.32 9.21
CA HIS A 160 -28.87 1.69 8.46
C HIS A 160 -29.92 1.13 9.44
N ILE A 161 -31.20 1.33 9.12
CA ILE A 161 -32.30 1.01 10.02
C ILE A 161 -32.38 -0.48 10.40
N LEU A 162 -32.01 -1.38 9.51
CA LEU A 162 -31.99 -2.82 9.78
C LEU A 162 -30.84 -3.25 10.69
N ASN A 163 -29.81 -2.42 10.83
CA ASN A 163 -28.67 -2.67 11.72
C ASN A 163 -28.86 -2.05 13.11
N LYS A 164 -30.01 -1.39 13.37
CA LYS A 164 -30.28 -0.79 14.67
C LYS A 164 -30.29 -1.87 15.76
N PRO A 165 -29.43 -1.74 16.78
CA PRO A 165 -29.30 -2.76 17.81
C PRO A 165 -30.53 -2.78 18.75
N GLU A 166 -30.96 -3.99 19.08
CA GLU A 166 -31.99 -4.26 20.09
C GLU A 166 -31.40 -5.06 21.25
N LEU A 167 -31.68 -4.65 22.48
CA LEU A 167 -31.17 -5.28 23.69
C LEU A 167 -32.13 -6.34 24.20
N ASN A 168 -31.59 -7.34 24.92
CA ASN A 168 -32.40 -8.28 25.71
C ASN A 168 -33.10 -7.58 26.90
N LYS A 169 -33.97 -8.28 27.60
CA LYS A 169 -34.70 -7.73 28.74
C LYS A 169 -33.80 -7.26 29.89
N SER A 170 -32.62 -7.84 30.04
CA SER A 170 -31.64 -7.48 31.07
C SER A 170 -30.74 -6.33 30.64
N GLU A 171 -30.84 -5.90 29.39
CA GLU A 171 -30.03 -4.84 28.76
C GLU A 171 -28.52 -5.09 28.77
N ASP A 172 -28.10 -6.36 28.82
CA ASP A 172 -26.69 -6.78 28.93
C ASP A 172 -26.20 -7.56 27.69
N LEU A 173 -27.04 -7.72 26.64
CA LEU A 173 -26.70 -8.36 25.36
C LEU A 173 -27.50 -7.78 24.20
N VAL A 174 -26.88 -7.60 23.05
CA VAL A 174 -27.56 -7.29 21.78
C VAL A 174 -28.13 -8.59 21.18
N ILE A 175 -29.44 -8.61 20.89
CA ILE A 175 -30.17 -9.80 20.40
C ILE A 175 -30.60 -9.65 18.94
N ALA A 176 -30.76 -8.42 18.41
CA ALA A 176 -31.06 -8.13 17.03
C ALA A 176 -30.33 -6.85 16.58
N GLY A 177 -30.15 -6.68 15.27
CA GLY A 177 -29.30 -5.63 14.74
C GLY A 177 -27.84 -5.80 15.16
N HIS A 178 -27.04 -4.73 15.06
CA HIS A 178 -25.60 -4.75 15.37
C HIS A 178 -25.20 -3.49 16.12
N ALA A 179 -24.58 -3.62 17.30
CA ALA A 179 -23.97 -2.49 17.98
C ALA A 179 -22.49 -2.31 17.63
N LEU A 180 -21.94 -3.23 16.83
CA LEU A 180 -20.57 -3.25 16.34
C LEU A 180 -20.53 -3.84 14.93
N ILE A 181 -19.79 -3.22 14.00
CA ILE A 181 -19.58 -3.73 12.65
C ILE A 181 -18.08 -3.84 12.38
N GLN A 182 -17.66 -5.03 11.94
CA GLN A 182 -16.32 -5.37 11.49
C GLN A 182 -16.23 -5.20 9.98
N PRO A 183 -15.37 -4.33 9.45
CA PRO A 183 -15.08 -4.28 8.01
C PRO A 183 -14.15 -5.43 7.60
N ARG A 184 -14.07 -5.69 6.31
CA ARG A 184 -13.06 -6.59 5.76
C ARG A 184 -11.66 -6.01 5.93
N ILE A 185 -10.70 -6.85 6.34
CA ILE A 185 -9.31 -6.46 6.52
C ILE A 185 -8.47 -7.01 5.36
N GLY A 186 -7.98 -6.12 4.49
CA GLY A 186 -7.02 -6.45 3.42
C GLY A 186 -5.58 -6.37 3.91
N ILE A 187 -4.65 -6.90 3.11
CA ILE A 187 -3.22 -6.72 3.35
C ILE A 187 -2.66 -5.75 2.33
N ASP A 188 -1.96 -4.73 2.82
CA ASP A 188 -1.18 -3.82 2.01
C ASP A 188 -0.23 -4.57 1.06
N LEU A 189 -0.19 -4.14 -0.22
CA LEU A 189 0.59 -4.80 -1.26
C LEU A 189 2.08 -4.83 -0.90
N MET A 190 2.61 -3.71 -0.38
CA MET A 190 4.02 -3.62 0.00
C MET A 190 4.39 -4.56 1.14
N SER A 191 3.51 -4.71 2.14
CA SER A 191 3.68 -5.69 3.21
C SER A 191 3.67 -7.12 2.71
N SER A 192 2.87 -7.42 1.68
CA SER A 192 2.76 -8.77 1.10
C SER A 192 3.99 -9.24 0.32
N ILE A 193 4.91 -8.35 -0.05
CA ILE A 193 6.10 -8.66 -0.86
C ILE A 193 7.43 -8.52 -0.13
N LYS A 194 7.41 -8.14 1.16
CA LYS A 194 8.63 -7.86 1.97
C LYS A 194 9.58 -9.04 2.11
N SER A 195 9.07 -10.28 2.07
CA SER A 195 9.87 -11.51 2.17
C SER A 195 9.25 -12.63 1.34
N LEU A 196 9.96 -13.75 1.17
CA LEU A 196 9.35 -14.97 0.60
C LEU A 196 8.25 -15.51 1.51
N TYR A 197 8.41 -15.37 2.83
CA TYR A 197 7.39 -15.73 3.81
C TYR A 197 6.10 -14.95 3.56
N THR A 198 6.16 -13.63 3.46
CA THR A 198 4.98 -12.82 3.18
C THR A 198 4.35 -13.15 1.82
N LYS A 199 5.15 -13.39 0.77
CA LYS A 199 4.64 -13.81 -0.55
C LYS A 199 3.85 -15.12 -0.51
N ILE A 200 4.21 -16.06 0.38
CA ILE A 200 3.55 -17.36 0.51
C ILE A 200 2.26 -17.23 1.35
N TYR A 201 2.31 -16.47 2.44
CA TYR A 201 1.23 -16.42 3.42
C TYR A 201 0.28 -15.24 3.26
N ALA A 202 0.77 -14.04 2.92
CA ALA A 202 -0.06 -12.85 2.76
C ALA A 202 -0.95 -12.87 1.49
N GLY A 203 -0.56 -13.62 0.47
CA GLY A 203 -1.34 -13.76 -0.76
C GLY A 203 -2.64 -14.57 -0.62
N ALA A 204 -2.86 -15.24 0.52
CA ALA A 204 -4.05 -16.06 0.78
C ALA A 204 -5.21 -15.31 1.44
N GLY A 205 -5.14 -13.99 1.57
CA GLY A 205 -6.28 -13.19 2.02
C GLY A 205 -6.20 -12.66 3.44
N GLY A 206 -5.04 -12.27 3.98
CA GLY A 206 -4.98 -11.48 5.21
C GLY A 206 -4.56 -12.24 6.47
N VAL A 207 -4.48 -11.50 7.57
CA VAL A 207 -3.96 -12.00 8.85
C VAL A 207 -5.00 -12.84 9.58
N ASP A 208 -6.27 -12.52 9.42
CA ASP A 208 -7.38 -13.23 10.03
C ASP A 208 -8.33 -13.75 8.95
N VAL A 209 -8.60 -15.06 8.99
CA VAL A 209 -9.47 -15.73 8.01
C VAL A 209 -10.90 -15.17 8.04
N TYR A 210 -11.39 -14.82 9.23
CA TYR A 210 -12.76 -14.33 9.41
C TYR A 210 -12.99 -12.91 8.88
N ALA A 211 -11.97 -12.06 8.89
CA ALA A 211 -12.07 -10.68 8.44
C ALA A 211 -11.78 -10.48 6.94
N ASN A 212 -11.41 -11.54 6.21
CA ASN A 212 -11.00 -11.45 4.82
C ASN A 212 -11.98 -12.04 3.82
N ALA A 213 -12.92 -12.82 4.29
CA ALA A 213 -13.87 -13.50 3.42
C ALA A 213 -14.90 -12.51 2.86
N ILE A 214 -15.26 -12.68 1.58
CA ILE A 214 -16.41 -12.01 0.97
C ILE A 214 -17.71 -12.65 1.48
N SER A 215 -17.65 -13.94 1.83
CA SER A 215 -18.73 -14.74 2.41
C SER A 215 -18.16 -15.42 3.67
N ASP A 216 -18.83 -15.22 4.80
CA ASP A 216 -18.46 -15.82 6.08
C ASP A 216 -19.64 -16.67 6.59
N ILE A 217 -19.37 -17.90 6.99
CA ILE A 217 -20.40 -18.87 7.36
C ILE A 217 -21.24 -18.41 8.56
N TYR A 218 -20.66 -17.67 9.47
CA TYR A 218 -21.37 -17.15 10.65
C TYR A 218 -22.28 -15.99 10.23
N GLN A 219 -21.75 -15.02 9.47
CA GLN A 219 -22.51 -13.88 8.96
C GLN A 219 -23.65 -14.34 8.05
N ASP A 220 -23.36 -15.25 7.11
CA ASP A 220 -24.33 -15.67 6.10
C ASP A 220 -25.47 -16.52 6.66
N ASN A 221 -25.23 -17.33 7.71
CA ASN A 221 -26.25 -18.23 8.27
C ASN A 221 -26.85 -17.73 9.59
N PHE A 222 -26.14 -16.86 10.35
CA PHE A 222 -26.57 -16.44 11.66
C PHE A 222 -26.61 -14.91 11.81
N GLU A 223 -26.29 -14.17 10.73
CA GLU A 223 -26.23 -12.70 10.73
C GLU A 223 -25.28 -12.15 11.81
N GLU A 224 -24.22 -12.87 12.12
CA GLU A 224 -23.30 -12.50 13.19
C GLU A 224 -21.87 -12.88 12.82
N GLY A 225 -21.01 -11.87 12.55
CA GLY A 225 -19.60 -12.05 12.26
C GLY A 225 -18.72 -12.23 13.50
N ILE A 226 -17.40 -12.07 13.30
CA ILE A 226 -16.38 -12.09 14.35
C ILE A 226 -15.67 -10.74 14.37
N PHE A 227 -15.55 -10.14 15.55
CA PHE A 227 -14.79 -8.90 15.74
C PHE A 227 -13.31 -9.20 15.97
N THR A 228 -12.44 -8.43 15.33
CA THR A 228 -10.98 -8.57 15.38
C THR A 228 -10.27 -7.31 15.90
N GLY A 229 -11.01 -6.44 16.60
CA GLY A 229 -10.48 -5.27 17.28
C GLY A 229 -10.45 -3.98 16.46
N LYS A 230 -11.01 -3.99 15.23
CA LYS A 230 -11.02 -2.86 14.29
C LYS A 230 -12.38 -2.75 13.63
N GLY A 231 -13.00 -1.59 13.71
CA GLY A 231 -14.32 -1.38 13.14
C GLY A 231 -15.05 -0.22 13.77
N ILE A 232 -16.37 -0.19 13.61
CA ILE A 232 -17.25 0.86 14.12
C ILE A 232 -18.21 0.30 15.17
N TYR A 233 -18.45 1.05 16.26
CA TYR A 233 -19.43 0.67 17.27
C TYR A 233 -20.30 1.86 17.75
N ASP A 234 -21.49 1.55 18.25
CA ASP A 234 -22.36 2.51 18.92
C ASP A 234 -21.81 2.81 20.32
N LEU A 235 -21.43 4.06 20.57
CA LEU A 235 -20.74 4.49 21.78
C LEU A 235 -21.56 4.23 23.04
N LYS A 236 -22.87 4.57 23.03
CA LYS A 236 -23.75 4.43 24.20
C LYS A 236 -24.01 2.97 24.55
N ILE A 237 -24.26 2.13 23.55
CA ILE A 237 -24.53 0.72 23.74
C ILE A 237 -23.29 -0.03 24.15
N PHE A 238 -22.15 0.26 23.54
CA PHE A 238 -20.83 -0.29 23.90
C PHE A 238 -20.55 -0.03 25.39
N SER A 239 -20.66 1.23 25.83
CA SER A 239 -20.42 1.61 27.22
C SER A 239 -21.46 0.96 28.17
N LYS A 240 -22.75 0.98 27.82
CA LYS A 240 -23.81 0.41 28.64
C LYS A 240 -23.61 -1.07 28.92
N ILE A 241 -23.25 -1.87 27.90
CA ILE A 241 -23.09 -3.32 28.02
C ILE A 241 -21.74 -3.68 28.63
N LEU A 242 -20.62 -3.15 28.13
CA LEU A 242 -19.29 -3.69 28.43
C LEU A 242 -18.61 -3.10 29.66
N ASN A 243 -19.07 -1.93 30.15
CA ASN A 243 -18.39 -1.25 31.25
C ASN A 243 -18.31 -2.08 32.54
N ASN A 244 -19.33 -2.91 32.82
CA ASN A 244 -19.42 -3.71 34.03
C ASN A 244 -19.30 -5.24 33.83
N GLU A 245 -19.13 -5.72 32.57
CA GLU A 245 -19.22 -7.14 32.25
C GLU A 245 -17.92 -7.90 32.47
N ILE A 246 -16.80 -7.29 32.17
CA ILE A 246 -15.50 -7.97 32.12
C ILE A 246 -14.70 -7.66 33.40
N PRO A 247 -14.32 -8.69 34.19
CA PRO A 247 -13.47 -8.50 35.38
C PRO A 247 -12.10 -7.91 35.01
N GLU A 248 -11.53 -7.11 35.92
CA GLU A 248 -10.22 -6.52 35.75
C GLU A 248 -9.11 -7.57 35.83
N ASN A 249 -7.97 -7.31 35.12
CA ASN A 249 -6.79 -8.16 35.09
C ASN A 249 -7.05 -9.61 34.66
N THR A 250 -8.03 -9.83 33.76
CA THR A 250 -8.40 -11.20 33.35
C THR A 250 -8.18 -11.48 31.87
N ILE A 251 -8.35 -10.49 31.00
CA ILE A 251 -8.41 -10.71 29.55
C ILE A 251 -7.42 -9.81 28.81
N LEU A 252 -6.60 -10.43 27.97
CA LEU A 252 -5.66 -9.76 27.06
C LEU A 252 -6.28 -9.48 25.68
N SER A 253 -6.92 -10.50 25.07
CA SER A 253 -7.62 -10.40 23.79
C SER A 253 -9.11 -10.38 24.06
N HIS A 254 -9.72 -9.22 23.93
CA HIS A 254 -11.12 -8.95 24.28
C HIS A 254 -12.06 -8.95 23.07
N ASP A 255 -11.50 -8.90 21.86
CA ASP A 255 -12.24 -8.61 20.63
C ASP A 255 -13.39 -9.59 20.37
N LEU A 256 -13.14 -10.90 20.43
CA LEU A 256 -14.16 -11.92 20.20
C LEU A 256 -15.31 -11.81 21.24
N LEU A 257 -14.96 -11.48 22.48
CA LEU A 257 -15.96 -11.35 23.55
C LEU A 257 -16.81 -10.09 23.36
N GLU A 258 -16.19 -8.95 23.07
CA GLU A 258 -16.90 -7.71 22.74
C GLU A 258 -17.82 -7.91 21.53
N GLY A 259 -17.34 -8.54 20.47
CA GLY A 259 -18.15 -8.89 19.30
C GLY A 259 -19.35 -9.79 19.64
N SER A 260 -19.18 -10.69 20.61
CA SER A 260 -20.26 -11.58 21.08
C SER A 260 -21.31 -10.84 21.87
N TYR A 261 -20.94 -9.91 22.75
CA TYR A 261 -21.90 -9.10 23.52
C TYR A 261 -22.65 -8.08 22.66
N LEU A 262 -21.98 -7.51 21.67
CA LEU A 262 -22.48 -6.43 20.82
C LEU A 262 -23.09 -6.92 19.50
N ARG A 263 -23.16 -8.24 19.27
CA ARG A 263 -23.63 -8.90 18.05
C ARG A 263 -22.96 -8.30 16.81
N CYS A 264 -21.69 -8.60 16.65
CA CYS A 264 -20.86 -8.07 15.55
C CYS A 264 -21.45 -8.43 14.18
N GLY A 265 -21.65 -7.41 13.31
CA GLY A 265 -21.93 -7.60 11.89
C GLY A 265 -20.64 -7.54 11.08
N LEU A 266 -20.56 -8.26 9.96
CA LEU A 266 -19.43 -8.21 9.02
C LEU A 266 -19.84 -7.45 7.74
N ALA A 267 -19.17 -6.30 7.47
CA ALA A 267 -19.32 -5.55 6.23
C ALA A 267 -18.22 -5.98 5.24
N THR A 268 -18.54 -6.87 4.30
CA THR A 268 -17.56 -7.47 3.37
C THR A 268 -17.18 -6.57 2.20
N ASP A 269 -17.97 -5.57 1.91
CA ASP A 269 -17.80 -4.55 0.86
C ASP A 269 -16.96 -3.36 1.33
N ILE A 270 -16.84 -3.15 2.64
CA ILE A 270 -16.01 -2.09 3.22
C ILE A 270 -14.66 -2.67 3.65
N MET A 271 -13.56 -2.05 3.22
CA MET A 271 -12.22 -2.57 3.46
C MET A 271 -11.35 -1.59 4.26
N LEU A 272 -10.58 -2.14 5.21
CA LEU A 272 -9.42 -1.50 5.83
C LEU A 272 -8.16 -2.28 5.45
N MET A 273 -6.99 -1.64 5.53
CA MET A 273 -5.73 -2.28 5.16
C MET A 273 -4.85 -2.48 6.39
N ASP A 274 -4.20 -3.64 6.45
CA ASP A 274 -3.33 -4.04 7.58
C ASP A 274 -1.94 -4.43 7.10
N GLY A 275 -0.95 -4.31 7.98
CA GLY A 275 0.37 -4.86 7.78
C GLY A 275 0.42 -6.39 7.98
N TYR A 276 1.46 -7.05 7.47
CA TYR A 276 1.69 -8.49 7.66
C TYR A 276 3.06 -8.77 8.28
N PRO A 277 3.20 -9.71 9.24
CA PRO A 277 4.48 -10.07 9.83
C PRO A 277 5.49 -10.52 8.77
N VAL A 278 6.70 -9.95 8.80
CA VAL A 278 7.72 -10.18 7.76
C VAL A 278 8.28 -11.62 7.79
N GLY A 279 8.30 -12.25 8.96
CA GLY A 279 8.90 -13.57 9.12
C GLY A 279 8.18 -14.50 10.08
N TYR A 280 8.65 -15.74 10.11
CA TYR A 280 8.08 -16.81 10.92
C TYR A 280 8.10 -16.51 12.43
N ASN A 281 9.20 -15.97 12.96
CA ASN A 281 9.32 -15.70 14.40
C ASN A 281 8.33 -14.63 14.89
N SER A 282 8.13 -13.55 14.13
CA SER A 282 7.15 -12.52 14.47
C SER A 282 5.72 -13.04 14.33
N SER A 283 5.43 -13.84 13.31
CA SER A 283 4.14 -14.51 13.15
C SER A 283 3.85 -15.49 14.30
N LYS A 284 4.84 -16.29 14.73
CA LYS A 284 4.75 -17.19 15.86
C LYS A 284 4.45 -16.46 17.18
N SER A 285 5.12 -15.34 17.43
CA SER A 285 4.86 -14.51 18.63
C SER A 285 3.44 -13.96 18.64
N ARG A 286 2.92 -13.53 17.48
CA ARG A 286 1.53 -13.08 17.33
C ARG A 286 0.53 -14.20 17.63
N LEU A 287 0.75 -15.39 17.06
CA LEU A 287 -0.11 -16.56 17.29
C LEU A 287 -0.09 -17.01 18.76
N HIS A 288 1.07 -17.03 19.41
CA HIS A 288 1.21 -17.36 20.84
C HIS A 288 0.35 -16.42 21.70
N ARG A 289 0.35 -15.13 21.40
CA ARG A 289 -0.46 -14.13 22.10
C ARG A 289 -1.97 -14.37 21.89
N TRP A 290 -2.41 -14.69 20.67
CA TRP A 290 -3.80 -14.96 20.36
C TRP A 290 -4.31 -16.21 21.09
N ILE A 291 -3.55 -17.32 21.07
CA ILE A 291 -3.91 -18.52 21.81
C ILE A 291 -4.03 -18.25 23.31
N ARG A 292 -3.14 -17.43 23.89
CA ARG A 292 -3.28 -17.01 25.28
C ARG A 292 -4.61 -16.28 25.53
N GLY A 293 -4.97 -15.34 24.67
CA GLY A 293 -6.23 -14.60 24.73
C GLY A 293 -7.45 -15.52 24.64
N ASP A 294 -7.47 -16.44 23.67
CA ASP A 294 -8.55 -17.42 23.51
C ASP A 294 -8.75 -18.26 24.77
N TRP A 295 -7.66 -18.73 25.39
CA TRP A 295 -7.76 -19.54 26.61
C TRP A 295 -8.10 -18.73 27.86
N GLN A 296 -7.89 -17.44 27.89
CA GLN A 296 -8.35 -16.57 28.98
C GLN A 296 -9.87 -16.47 29.02
N ILE A 297 -10.54 -16.48 27.87
CA ILE A 297 -12.01 -16.37 27.79
C ILE A 297 -12.75 -17.70 27.97
N ILE A 298 -12.06 -18.81 28.27
CA ILE A 298 -12.65 -20.13 28.52
C ILE A 298 -13.75 -20.10 29.62
N ILE A 299 -13.65 -19.17 30.56
CA ILE A 299 -14.61 -19.02 31.63
C ILE A 299 -16.03 -18.65 31.13
N TRP A 300 -16.14 -18.02 29.94
CA TRP A 300 -17.42 -17.67 29.32
C TRP A 300 -18.17 -18.86 28.70
N LEU A 301 -17.57 -20.05 28.69
CA LEU A 301 -18.28 -21.30 28.35
C LEU A 301 -19.20 -21.75 29.49
N LYS A 302 -19.01 -21.26 30.73
CA LYS A 302 -19.84 -21.61 31.88
C LYS A 302 -21.17 -20.87 31.87
N ASP A 303 -22.20 -21.42 32.53
CA ASP A 303 -23.51 -20.82 32.67
C ASP A 303 -23.53 -19.62 33.64
N LYS A 304 -22.59 -19.55 34.56
CA LYS A 304 -22.42 -18.45 35.49
C LYS A 304 -21.03 -17.84 35.38
N ILE A 305 -20.98 -16.52 35.30
CA ILE A 305 -19.76 -15.70 35.17
C ILE A 305 -19.71 -14.64 36.29
N LYS A 306 -18.52 -14.11 36.53
CA LYS A 306 -18.32 -12.93 37.37
C LYS A 306 -18.27 -11.68 36.54
N ASN A 307 -18.95 -10.62 36.98
CA ASN A 307 -18.85 -9.29 36.42
C ASN A 307 -17.64 -8.52 37.01
N LYS A 308 -17.42 -7.28 36.57
CA LYS A 308 -16.33 -6.40 37.06
C LYS A 308 -16.35 -6.21 38.58
N ARG A 309 -17.52 -6.20 39.20
CA ARG A 309 -17.71 -6.07 40.67
C ARG A 309 -17.49 -7.38 41.44
N GLY A 310 -17.20 -8.48 40.76
CA GLY A 310 -17.04 -9.81 41.34
C GLY A 310 -18.36 -10.54 41.64
N GLU A 311 -19.49 -9.97 41.25
CA GLU A 311 -20.83 -10.57 41.44
C GLU A 311 -21.04 -11.69 40.43
N ILE A 312 -21.61 -12.80 40.87
CA ILE A 312 -21.94 -13.96 40.05
C ILE A 312 -23.29 -13.73 39.38
N LYS A 313 -23.34 -13.72 38.06
CA LYS A 313 -24.54 -13.62 37.25
C LYS A 313 -24.65 -14.75 36.23
N ASN A 314 -25.84 -14.94 35.65
CA ASN A 314 -26.03 -15.82 34.53
C ASN A 314 -25.26 -15.27 33.30
N ASN A 315 -24.63 -16.15 32.55
CA ASN A 315 -23.92 -15.79 31.33
C ASN A 315 -24.93 -15.47 30.22
N PRO A 316 -24.98 -14.22 29.70
CA PRO A 316 -25.99 -13.85 28.71
C PRO A 316 -25.65 -14.35 27.30
N LEU A 317 -24.39 -14.85 27.05
CA LEU A 317 -23.97 -15.28 25.74
C LEU A 317 -24.78 -16.44 25.19
N ASN A 318 -25.15 -16.34 23.91
CA ASN A 318 -25.89 -17.37 23.20
C ASN A 318 -25.00 -18.59 22.87
N ILE A 319 -25.61 -19.64 22.35
CA ILE A 319 -24.90 -20.90 21.99
C ILE A 319 -23.87 -20.65 20.91
N LEU A 320 -24.16 -19.80 19.92
CA LEU A 320 -23.24 -19.47 18.81
C LEU A 320 -21.97 -18.79 19.34
N SER A 321 -22.10 -17.81 20.21
CA SER A 321 -20.97 -17.13 20.85
C SER A 321 -20.10 -18.09 21.66
N LYS A 322 -20.75 -18.98 22.47
CA LYS A 322 -20.04 -20.07 23.18
C LYS A 322 -19.33 -21.03 22.20
N TYR A 323 -19.96 -21.38 21.07
CA TYR A 323 -19.37 -22.23 20.05
C TYR A 323 -18.14 -21.57 19.40
N LYS A 324 -18.17 -20.27 19.06
CA LYS A 324 -17.02 -19.54 18.53
C LYS A 324 -15.82 -19.58 19.48
N ILE A 325 -16.06 -19.41 20.80
CA ILE A 325 -15.01 -19.53 21.82
C ILE A 325 -14.48 -20.98 21.85
N PHE A 326 -15.36 -21.98 21.88
CA PHE A 326 -14.97 -23.39 21.92
C PHE A 326 -14.16 -23.80 20.67
N ASP A 327 -14.57 -23.36 19.49
CA ASP A 327 -13.89 -23.65 18.23
C ASP A 327 -12.43 -23.12 18.21
N ASN A 328 -12.21 -21.89 18.71
CA ASN A 328 -10.86 -21.33 18.85
C ASN A 328 -9.98 -22.19 19.79
N LEU A 329 -10.54 -22.66 20.91
CA LEU A 329 -9.80 -23.54 21.82
C LEU A 329 -9.45 -24.85 21.14
N VAL A 330 -10.39 -25.50 20.45
CA VAL A 330 -10.18 -26.78 19.74
C VAL A 330 -9.13 -26.61 18.64
N ARG A 331 -9.21 -25.55 17.86
CA ARG A 331 -8.22 -25.26 16.81
C ARG A 331 -6.80 -25.14 17.37
N SER A 332 -6.63 -24.52 18.53
CA SER A 332 -5.30 -24.39 19.16
C SER A 332 -4.73 -25.70 19.69
N LEU A 333 -5.55 -26.74 19.83
CA LEU A 333 -5.13 -28.10 20.25
C LEU A 333 -4.74 -29.00 19.09
N LEU A 334 -5.03 -28.63 17.83
CA LEU A 334 -4.79 -29.52 16.67
C LEU A 334 -3.33 -29.93 16.55
N GLU A 335 -2.39 -28.97 16.57
CA GLU A 335 -0.97 -29.26 16.44
C GLU A 335 -0.45 -30.05 17.67
N VAL A 336 -0.93 -29.71 18.85
CA VAL A 336 -0.55 -30.38 20.10
C VAL A 336 -1.00 -31.82 20.08
N SER A 337 -2.28 -32.07 19.82
CA SER A 337 -2.82 -33.45 19.75
C SER A 337 -2.19 -34.27 18.63
N SER A 338 -1.89 -33.64 17.49
CA SER A 338 -1.23 -34.31 16.37
C SER A 338 0.16 -34.82 16.73
N VAL A 339 1.00 -33.98 17.36
CA VAL A 339 2.34 -34.39 17.79
C VAL A 339 2.28 -35.43 18.92
N LEU A 340 1.42 -35.25 19.91
CA LEU A 340 1.25 -36.21 20.99
C LEU A 340 0.78 -37.57 20.46
N THR A 341 -0.12 -37.61 19.50
CA THR A 341 -0.59 -38.85 18.85
C THR A 341 0.57 -39.54 18.13
N ILE A 342 1.39 -38.80 17.35
CA ILE A 342 2.56 -39.37 16.67
C ILE A 342 3.52 -40.00 17.70
N ILE A 343 3.87 -39.29 18.77
CA ILE A 343 4.77 -39.77 19.83
C ILE A 343 4.17 -41.02 20.50
N TYR A 344 2.90 -40.95 20.91
CA TYR A 344 2.23 -42.06 21.58
C TYR A 344 2.19 -43.33 20.70
N MET A 345 1.89 -43.16 19.42
CA MET A 345 1.87 -44.29 18.47
C MET A 345 3.26 -44.87 18.23
N CYS A 346 4.32 -44.08 18.18
CA CYS A 346 5.70 -44.57 18.11
C CYS A 346 6.08 -45.40 19.36
N ILE A 347 5.62 -44.98 20.54
CA ILE A 347 5.82 -45.71 21.79
C ILE A 347 5.05 -47.04 21.76
N LEU A 348 3.81 -47.06 21.33
CA LEU A 348 3.01 -48.29 21.22
C LEU A 348 3.60 -49.28 20.21
N ASP A 349 4.08 -48.79 19.04
CA ASP A 349 4.78 -49.68 18.09
C ASP A 349 6.06 -50.28 18.68
N TYR A 350 6.81 -49.51 19.45
CA TYR A 350 8.03 -49.98 20.09
C TYR A 350 7.74 -51.14 21.05
N PHE A 351 6.75 -51.04 21.95
CA PHE A 351 6.41 -52.00 22.94
C PHE A 351 5.55 -53.16 22.42
N TYR A 352 4.56 -52.87 21.57
CA TYR A 352 3.50 -53.84 21.19
C TYR A 352 3.50 -54.20 19.72
N LYS A 353 4.42 -53.67 18.91
CA LYS A 353 4.52 -53.91 17.46
C LYS A 353 3.18 -53.64 16.69
N ILE A 354 2.46 -52.65 17.08
CA ILE A 354 1.17 -52.21 16.48
C ILE A 354 1.43 -51.54 15.11
N LYS A 355 0.57 -51.80 14.14
CA LYS A 355 0.62 -51.08 12.84
C LYS A 355 0.22 -49.63 13.03
N ILE A 356 1.19 -48.71 13.12
CA ILE A 356 0.97 -47.28 13.42
C ILE A 356 0.59 -46.44 12.18
N TRP A 357 0.87 -46.91 10.98
CA TRP A 357 0.73 -46.15 9.76
C TRP A 357 -0.69 -45.60 9.49
N PRO A 358 -1.82 -46.31 9.76
CA PRO A 358 -3.14 -45.75 9.52
C PRO A 358 -3.38 -44.51 10.34
N ILE A 359 -2.94 -44.48 11.59
CA ILE A 359 -3.15 -43.39 12.52
C ILE A 359 -2.25 -42.19 12.17
N ILE A 360 -0.96 -42.45 11.86
CA ILE A 360 -0.05 -41.37 11.40
C ILE A 360 -0.58 -40.75 10.10
N THR A 361 -1.06 -41.58 9.15
CA THR A 361 -1.66 -41.09 7.92
C THR A 361 -2.91 -40.23 8.21
N THR A 362 -3.76 -40.68 9.14
CA THR A 362 -4.94 -39.90 9.56
C THR A 362 -4.56 -38.54 10.14
N VAL A 363 -3.52 -38.50 10.99
CA VAL A 363 -2.99 -37.24 11.57
C VAL A 363 -2.46 -36.34 10.46
N LEU A 364 -1.70 -36.86 9.50
CA LEU A 364 -1.19 -36.08 8.38
C LEU A 364 -2.33 -35.55 7.49
N ILE A 365 -3.36 -36.35 7.23
CA ILE A 365 -4.56 -35.92 6.50
C ILE A 365 -5.23 -34.79 7.28
N ALA A 366 -5.46 -34.93 8.58
CA ALA A 366 -6.10 -33.88 9.39
C ALA A 366 -5.33 -32.55 9.33
N VAL A 367 -4.01 -32.58 9.47
CA VAL A 367 -3.16 -31.38 9.38
C VAL A 367 -3.16 -30.76 7.99
N LEU A 368 -3.23 -31.59 6.92
CA LEU A 368 -3.18 -31.14 5.53
C LEU A 368 -4.58 -30.85 4.93
N THR A 369 -5.66 -31.21 5.61
CA THR A 369 -7.04 -31.01 5.11
C THR A 369 -7.30 -29.60 4.61
N PRO A 370 -6.94 -28.50 5.31
CA PRO A 370 -7.15 -27.14 4.80
C PRO A 370 -6.41 -26.88 3.49
N THR A 371 -5.19 -27.44 3.36
CA THR A 371 -4.39 -27.34 2.12
C THR A 371 -5.04 -28.10 0.97
N VAL A 372 -5.52 -29.30 1.24
CA VAL A 372 -6.18 -30.16 0.23
C VAL A 372 -7.45 -29.48 -0.27
N ILE A 373 -8.28 -28.96 0.64
CA ILE A 373 -9.51 -28.22 0.27
C ILE A 373 -9.17 -26.99 -0.58
N ASP A 374 -8.15 -26.20 -0.17
CA ASP A 374 -7.73 -25.01 -0.92
C ASP A 374 -7.24 -25.36 -2.34
N VAL A 375 -6.49 -26.49 -2.47
CA VAL A 375 -6.05 -26.98 -3.78
C VAL A 375 -7.24 -27.49 -4.63
N ILE A 376 -8.15 -28.24 -4.02
CA ILE A 376 -9.36 -28.72 -4.71
C ILE A 376 -10.20 -27.55 -5.20
N ASN A 377 -10.47 -26.55 -4.36
CA ASN A 377 -11.22 -25.38 -4.75
C ASN A 377 -10.58 -24.66 -5.95
N LYS A 378 -9.26 -24.50 -5.96
CA LYS A 378 -8.51 -23.89 -7.06
C LYS A 378 -8.50 -24.72 -8.35
N ILE A 379 -8.71 -26.02 -8.25
CA ILE A 379 -8.86 -26.90 -9.42
C ILE A 379 -10.31 -26.89 -9.94
N VAL A 380 -11.28 -27.04 -9.04
CA VAL A 380 -12.71 -27.18 -9.39
C VAL A 380 -13.28 -25.86 -9.91
N PHE A 381 -12.96 -24.75 -9.27
CA PHE A 381 -13.45 -23.43 -9.67
C PHE A 381 -12.56 -22.72 -10.69
N LYS A 382 -11.64 -23.46 -11.32
CA LYS A 382 -10.86 -22.92 -12.43
C LYS A 382 -11.80 -22.59 -13.61
N ARG A 383 -11.75 -21.34 -14.08
CA ARG A 383 -12.51 -20.94 -15.28
C ARG A 383 -11.99 -21.70 -16.51
N GLU A 384 -12.92 -22.32 -17.27
CA GLU A 384 -12.57 -23.02 -18.51
C GLU A 384 -11.99 -22.04 -19.55
N GLY A 385 -10.92 -22.46 -20.23
CA GLY A 385 -10.30 -21.69 -21.32
C GLY A 385 -9.10 -20.83 -20.94
N GLU A 386 -8.77 -20.67 -19.67
CA GLU A 386 -7.59 -19.89 -19.26
C GLU A 386 -6.28 -20.67 -19.43
N LYS A 387 -5.49 -20.29 -20.44
CA LYS A 387 -4.09 -20.73 -20.54
C LYS A 387 -3.31 -20.12 -19.37
N ARG A 388 -2.47 -20.92 -18.68
CA ARG A 388 -1.60 -20.43 -17.60
C ARG A 388 -0.78 -19.25 -18.10
N GLN A 389 -1.12 -18.06 -17.61
CA GLN A 389 -0.40 -16.83 -17.87
C GLN A 389 0.64 -16.60 -16.76
N LYS A 390 1.73 -15.92 -17.10
CA LYS A 390 2.81 -15.61 -16.17
C LYS A 390 2.74 -14.13 -15.80
N THR A 391 3.11 -13.83 -14.57
CA THR A 391 3.41 -12.48 -14.10
C THR A 391 4.92 -12.25 -14.06
N PHE A 392 5.37 -11.03 -14.25
CA PHE A 392 6.80 -10.67 -14.15
C PHE A 392 7.28 -10.74 -12.71
N ASN A 393 6.48 -10.24 -11.79
CA ASN A 393 6.72 -10.49 -10.38
C ASN A 393 6.22 -11.88 -10.03
N LYS A 394 7.15 -12.78 -9.71
CA LYS A 394 6.80 -14.12 -9.26
C LYS A 394 6.03 -14.03 -7.95
N THR A 395 4.72 -13.91 -8.05
CA THR A 395 3.82 -14.13 -6.91
C THR A 395 3.76 -15.63 -6.69
N LEU A 396 3.99 -16.06 -5.46
CA LEU A 396 3.74 -17.43 -5.03
C LEU A 396 2.26 -17.53 -4.68
N SER A 397 1.42 -17.54 -5.71
CA SER A 397 -0.03 -17.63 -5.62
C SER A 397 -0.55 -18.97 -6.16
N GLY A 398 -1.84 -19.19 -6.03
CA GLY A 398 -2.48 -20.38 -6.56
C GLY A 398 -2.07 -21.68 -5.88
N ILE A 399 -2.11 -22.79 -6.63
CA ILE A 399 -1.86 -24.14 -6.13
C ILE A 399 -0.45 -24.28 -5.52
N ASN A 400 0.57 -23.65 -6.12
CA ASN A 400 1.94 -23.75 -5.63
C ASN A 400 2.10 -23.13 -4.22
N ALA A 401 1.46 -21.98 -3.97
CA ALA A 401 1.47 -21.37 -2.64
C ALA A 401 0.74 -22.25 -1.61
N SER A 402 -0.37 -22.85 -1.99
CA SER A 402 -1.13 -23.77 -1.13
C SER A 402 -0.31 -25.00 -0.75
N LEU A 403 0.35 -25.62 -1.72
CA LEU A 403 1.24 -26.76 -1.46
C LEU A 403 2.44 -26.39 -0.57
N LEU A 404 3.05 -25.22 -0.80
CA LEU A 404 4.14 -24.72 0.06
C LEU A 404 3.65 -24.44 1.49
N ARG A 405 2.46 -23.86 1.66
CA ARG A 405 1.86 -23.67 3.00
C ARG A 405 1.63 -25.00 3.71
N GLY A 406 1.10 -26.01 3.01
CA GLY A 406 0.94 -27.36 3.54
C GLY A 406 2.26 -27.99 3.96
N LEU A 407 3.27 -27.91 3.09
CA LEU A 407 4.62 -28.41 3.41
C LEU A 407 5.22 -27.70 4.64
N PHE A 408 5.10 -26.38 4.72
CA PHE A 408 5.61 -25.63 5.86
C PHE A 408 4.80 -25.83 7.13
N THR A 409 3.51 -26.12 7.04
CA THR A 409 2.70 -26.55 8.20
C THR A 409 3.24 -27.83 8.78
N LEU A 410 3.55 -28.83 7.96
CA LEU A 410 4.20 -30.06 8.40
C LEU A 410 5.62 -29.82 8.93
N ALA A 411 6.40 -28.99 8.23
CA ALA A 411 7.77 -28.67 8.62
C ALA A 411 7.87 -27.97 9.98
N THR A 412 6.89 -27.14 10.33
CA THR A 412 6.87 -26.38 11.60
C THR A 412 5.98 -27.01 12.67
N LEU A 413 5.42 -28.20 12.41
CA LEU A 413 4.44 -28.83 13.29
C LEU A 413 4.92 -29.00 14.75
N PRO A 414 6.16 -29.53 15.04
CA PRO A 414 6.64 -29.63 16.39
C PRO A 414 6.80 -28.31 17.13
N ASP A 415 7.29 -27.30 16.44
CA ASP A 415 7.48 -25.97 17.01
C ASP A 415 6.15 -25.28 17.31
N LYS A 416 5.17 -25.38 16.41
CA LYS A 416 3.81 -24.87 16.64
C LYS A 416 3.11 -25.62 17.78
N ALA A 417 3.23 -26.93 17.83
CA ALA A 417 2.69 -27.74 18.91
C ALA A 417 3.24 -27.32 20.29
N TYR A 418 4.58 -27.16 20.39
CA TYR A 418 5.21 -26.66 21.61
C TYR A 418 4.75 -25.24 21.96
N MET A 419 4.70 -24.35 20.98
CA MET A 419 4.25 -22.95 21.17
C MET A 419 2.81 -22.91 21.67
N SER A 420 1.91 -23.68 21.06
CA SER A 420 0.50 -23.77 21.46
C SER A 420 0.36 -24.38 22.87
N ALA A 421 1.05 -25.50 23.15
CA ALA A 421 1.06 -26.11 24.48
C ALA A 421 1.60 -25.14 25.56
N ASN A 422 2.69 -24.42 25.27
CA ASN A 422 3.25 -23.43 26.18
C ASN A 422 2.25 -22.30 26.45
N ALA A 423 1.60 -21.74 25.41
CA ALA A 423 0.59 -20.71 25.55
C ALA A 423 -0.61 -21.17 26.41
N ILE A 424 -1.08 -22.40 26.16
CA ILE A 424 -2.20 -23.02 26.90
C ILE A 424 -1.83 -23.24 28.35
N CYS A 425 -0.73 -23.97 28.63
CA CYS A 425 -0.29 -24.28 30.00
C CYS A 425 0.00 -23.00 30.80
N LYS A 426 0.70 -22.03 30.20
CA LYS A 426 0.99 -20.73 30.82
C LYS A 426 -0.30 -20.00 31.19
N THR A 427 -1.28 -20.00 30.31
CA THR A 427 -2.58 -19.33 30.56
C THR A 427 -3.38 -20.04 31.64
N LEU A 428 -3.51 -21.36 31.57
CA LEU A 428 -4.22 -22.14 32.58
C LEU A 428 -3.59 -22.04 33.98
N TYR A 429 -2.25 -22.07 34.05
CA TYR A 429 -1.50 -21.84 35.28
C TYR A 429 -1.79 -20.44 35.85
N ARG A 430 -1.74 -19.42 34.99
CA ARG A 430 -2.03 -18.04 35.40
C ARG A 430 -3.48 -17.86 35.85
N LEU A 431 -4.45 -18.45 35.14
CA LEU A 431 -5.89 -18.36 35.52
C LEU A 431 -6.18 -19.05 36.84
N LYS A 432 -5.58 -20.21 37.11
CA LYS A 432 -5.95 -21.05 38.27
C LYS A 432 -5.04 -20.87 39.47
N VAL A 433 -3.74 -20.61 39.28
CA VAL A 433 -2.73 -20.67 40.31
C VAL A 433 -2.13 -19.29 40.62
N SER A 434 -1.38 -18.71 39.70
CA SER A 434 -0.62 -17.50 40.03
C SER A 434 -1.45 -16.22 40.03
N LYS A 435 -2.48 -16.12 39.19
CA LYS A 435 -3.31 -14.92 38.95
C LYS A 435 -2.50 -13.66 38.59
N LYS A 436 -1.24 -13.84 38.11
CA LYS A 436 -0.30 -12.78 37.74
C LYS A 436 0.02 -12.82 36.26
N HIS A 437 0.47 -11.67 35.71
CA HIS A 437 0.90 -11.48 34.33
C HIS A 437 -0.13 -11.88 33.28
N MET A 438 -1.40 -11.62 33.54
CA MET A 438 -2.51 -11.89 32.62
C MET A 438 -2.51 -10.91 31.45
N LEU A 439 -2.06 -9.67 31.67
CA LEU A 439 -2.01 -8.58 30.69
C LEU A 439 -0.61 -8.41 30.04
N GLU A 440 0.31 -9.37 30.25
CA GLU A 440 1.63 -9.36 29.60
C GLU A 440 1.50 -9.32 28.08
N TRP A 441 1.96 -8.24 27.46
CA TRP A 441 1.79 -7.99 26.04
C TRP A 441 3.00 -7.30 25.41
N VAL A 442 3.33 -7.72 24.19
CA VAL A 442 4.34 -7.11 23.34
C VAL A 442 3.65 -6.72 22.04
N THR A 443 3.84 -5.49 21.57
CA THR A 443 3.24 -5.02 20.33
C THR A 443 3.77 -5.80 19.12
N ALA A 444 3.04 -5.78 17.98
CA ALA A 444 3.51 -6.43 16.76
C ALA A 444 4.83 -5.83 16.26
N GLU A 445 4.98 -4.50 16.37
CA GLU A 445 6.19 -3.76 15.98
C GLU A 445 7.38 -4.10 16.89
N GLU A 446 7.18 -4.17 18.21
CA GLU A 446 8.23 -4.61 19.15
C GLU A 446 8.62 -6.05 18.92
N ALA A 447 7.66 -6.95 18.69
CA ALA A 447 7.93 -8.35 18.36
C ALA A 447 8.76 -8.49 17.08
N GLU A 448 8.52 -7.66 16.08
CA GLU A 448 9.29 -7.61 14.84
C GLU A 448 10.72 -7.10 15.07
N LYS A 449 10.88 -6.03 15.86
CA LYS A 449 12.19 -5.46 16.23
C LYS A 449 13.03 -6.41 17.09
N MET A 450 12.40 -7.15 18.01
CA MET A 450 13.05 -8.13 18.89
C MET A 450 13.39 -9.44 18.19
N ALA A 451 12.71 -9.74 17.07
CA ALA A 451 12.92 -11.00 16.34
C ALA A 451 14.32 -11.05 15.75
N LYS A 452 15.18 -11.87 16.35
CA LYS A 452 16.52 -12.14 15.82
C LYS A 452 16.41 -12.85 14.47
N LYS A 453 17.16 -12.36 13.47
CA LYS A 453 17.09 -12.79 12.06
C LYS A 453 18.22 -13.75 11.68
N ASP A 454 19.10 -14.12 12.61
CA ASP A 454 20.23 -15.02 12.39
C ASP A 454 19.81 -16.50 12.46
N ILE A 455 20.51 -17.34 11.73
CA ILE A 455 20.20 -18.77 11.61
C ILE A 455 20.30 -19.49 12.96
N LYS A 456 21.26 -19.12 13.82
CA LYS A 456 21.45 -19.71 15.16
C LYS A 456 20.22 -19.51 16.03
N SER A 457 19.62 -18.31 15.96
CA SER A 457 18.40 -17.99 16.69
C SER A 457 17.21 -18.84 16.22
N TYR A 458 17.09 -19.12 14.91
CA TYR A 458 16.03 -20.01 14.41
C TYR A 458 16.19 -21.44 14.93
N TYR A 459 17.42 -21.98 14.97
CA TYR A 459 17.66 -23.31 15.55
C TYR A 459 17.33 -23.37 17.04
N ILE A 460 17.64 -22.32 17.80
CA ILE A 460 17.32 -22.24 19.23
C ILE A 460 15.81 -22.12 19.43
N ASN A 461 15.15 -21.24 18.70
CA ASN A 461 13.72 -20.96 18.84
C ASN A 461 12.85 -22.13 18.37
N MET A 462 13.35 -22.97 17.45
CA MET A 462 12.68 -24.15 16.92
C MET A 462 13.32 -25.44 17.46
N ALA A 463 13.90 -25.40 18.67
CA ALA A 463 14.48 -26.58 19.32
C ALA A 463 13.54 -27.80 19.36
N PRO A 464 12.20 -27.67 19.53
CA PRO A 464 11.30 -28.83 19.48
C PRO A 464 11.37 -29.61 18.15
N ASN A 465 11.56 -28.89 17.03
CA ASN A 465 11.75 -29.51 15.72
C ASN A 465 13.02 -30.39 15.67
N ILE A 466 14.11 -29.89 16.24
CA ILE A 466 15.39 -30.60 16.27
C ILE A 466 15.29 -31.84 17.16
N ILE A 467 14.73 -31.67 18.37
CA ILE A 467 14.58 -32.78 19.33
C ILE A 467 13.73 -33.89 18.72
N LEU A 468 12.54 -33.57 18.20
CA LEU A 468 11.66 -34.60 17.63
C LEU A 468 12.19 -35.15 16.30
N GLY A 469 12.92 -34.38 15.52
CA GLY A 469 13.60 -34.85 14.31
C GLY A 469 14.70 -35.91 14.65
N ILE A 470 15.53 -35.65 15.67
CA ILE A 470 16.55 -36.61 16.13
C ILE A 470 15.88 -37.84 16.70
N LEU A 471 14.86 -37.71 17.56
CA LEU A 471 14.13 -38.83 18.13
C LEU A 471 13.48 -39.70 17.06
N GLY A 472 12.92 -39.09 15.99
CA GLY A 472 12.37 -39.83 14.86
C GLY A 472 13.42 -40.61 14.08
N ILE A 473 14.62 -40.06 13.88
CA ILE A 473 15.75 -40.82 13.27
C ILE A 473 16.19 -41.96 14.18
N LEU A 474 16.34 -41.74 15.48
CA LEU A 474 16.69 -42.80 16.44
C LEU A 474 15.63 -43.90 16.45
N TYR A 475 14.35 -43.57 16.41
CA TYR A 475 13.28 -44.57 16.30
C TYR A 475 13.44 -45.47 15.07
N ILE A 476 13.87 -44.93 13.93
CA ILE A 476 14.08 -45.67 12.68
C ILE A 476 15.21 -46.67 12.83
N PHE A 477 16.32 -46.32 13.48
CA PHE A 477 17.43 -47.29 13.71
C PHE A 477 16.98 -48.48 14.55
N ILE A 478 16.04 -48.27 15.48
CA ILE A 478 15.48 -49.29 16.33
C ILE A 478 14.48 -50.21 15.58
N ASN A 479 13.70 -49.60 14.67
CA ASN A 479 12.59 -50.23 13.95
C ASN A 479 12.79 -50.31 12.41
N ALA A 480 14.02 -50.54 11.94
CA ALA A 480 14.40 -50.45 10.51
C ALA A 480 13.64 -51.40 9.55
N LYS A 481 12.97 -52.43 10.04
CA LYS A 481 12.22 -53.40 9.24
C LYS A 481 10.80 -52.95 8.87
N ASN A 482 10.34 -51.81 9.40
CA ASN A 482 8.99 -51.27 9.11
C ASN A 482 9.04 -50.44 7.81
N PRO A 483 8.22 -50.76 6.76
CA PRO A 483 8.20 -49.99 5.51
C PRO A 483 7.84 -48.53 5.69
N PHE A 484 7.20 -48.17 6.80
CA PHE A 484 6.85 -46.78 7.13
C PHE A 484 7.98 -45.97 7.76
N SER A 485 9.12 -46.61 8.07
CA SER A 485 10.35 -45.93 8.51
C SER A 485 10.78 -44.85 7.51
N VAL A 486 10.51 -45.05 6.22
CA VAL A 486 10.81 -44.06 5.18
C VAL A 486 9.96 -42.77 5.39
N LEU A 487 8.67 -42.90 5.70
CA LEU A 487 7.82 -41.70 5.94
C LEU A 487 8.29 -40.94 7.19
N ILE A 488 8.59 -41.63 8.27
CA ILE A 488 9.11 -41.05 9.50
C ILE A 488 10.46 -40.38 9.25
N PHE A 489 11.31 -41.02 8.42
CA PHE A 489 12.60 -40.46 8.03
C PHE A 489 12.42 -39.11 7.29
N VAL A 490 11.55 -39.08 6.28
CA VAL A 490 11.29 -37.88 5.50
C VAL A 490 10.74 -36.75 6.39
N ILE A 491 9.81 -37.07 7.29
CA ILE A 491 9.24 -36.09 8.23
C ILE A 491 10.31 -35.59 9.22
N SER A 492 11.13 -36.49 9.76
CA SER A 492 12.21 -36.14 10.70
C SER A 492 13.25 -35.25 10.03
N LEU A 493 13.66 -35.60 8.79
CA LEU A 493 14.57 -34.75 8.02
C LEU A 493 13.98 -33.37 7.74
N LEU A 494 12.70 -33.33 7.38
CA LEU A 494 11.97 -32.06 7.18
C LEU A 494 12.00 -31.20 8.44
N TRP A 495 11.79 -31.78 9.62
CA TRP A 495 11.84 -31.09 10.90
C TRP A 495 13.23 -30.55 11.23
N LEU A 496 14.30 -31.30 10.94
CA LEU A 496 15.69 -30.87 11.16
C LEU A 496 16.11 -29.71 10.26
N ILE A 497 15.60 -29.66 9.04
CA ILE A 497 15.92 -28.62 8.05
C ILE A 497 15.00 -27.40 8.19
N ALA A 498 13.81 -27.53 8.81
CA ALA A 498 12.80 -26.48 8.92
C ALA A 498 13.34 -25.14 9.47
N PRO A 499 14.21 -25.09 10.53
CA PRO A 499 14.74 -23.82 11.00
C PRO A 499 15.53 -23.05 9.94
N ALA A 500 16.33 -23.75 9.13
CA ALA A 500 17.08 -23.14 8.04
C ALA A 500 16.16 -22.61 6.94
N ILE A 501 15.12 -23.37 6.57
CA ILE A 501 14.12 -22.95 5.58
C ILE A 501 13.37 -21.70 6.09
N MET A 502 12.88 -21.72 7.33
CA MET A 502 12.15 -20.59 7.91
C MET A 502 13.03 -19.34 8.02
N CYS A 503 14.30 -19.49 8.39
CA CYS A 503 15.26 -18.40 8.38
C CYS A 503 15.43 -17.80 6.97
N TYR A 504 15.61 -18.66 5.96
CA TYR A 504 15.82 -18.23 4.59
C TYR A 504 14.61 -17.48 4.01
N ILE A 505 13.41 -18.02 4.16
CA ILE A 505 12.20 -17.39 3.60
C ILE A 505 11.76 -16.13 4.35
N SER A 506 12.19 -15.97 5.62
CA SER A 506 11.89 -14.79 6.45
C SER A 506 12.84 -13.63 6.21
N LYS A 507 13.86 -13.77 5.37
CA LYS A 507 14.76 -12.67 5.02
C LYS A 507 14.01 -11.61 4.23
N GLU A 508 14.18 -10.36 4.62
CA GLU A 508 13.62 -9.25 3.87
C GLU A 508 14.23 -9.19 2.47
N ILE A 509 13.38 -9.01 1.49
CA ILE A 509 13.79 -8.78 0.11
C ILE A 509 14.22 -7.32 0.02
N VAL A 510 15.53 -7.10 0.01
CA VAL A 510 16.08 -5.78 -0.25
C VAL A 510 15.79 -5.45 -1.72
N VAL A 511 14.94 -4.46 -1.94
CA VAL A 511 14.78 -3.89 -3.28
C VAL A 511 16.04 -3.07 -3.53
N ASN A 512 17.02 -3.69 -4.19
CA ASN A 512 18.25 -3.00 -4.55
C ASN A 512 17.93 -1.77 -5.41
N ASN A 513 18.52 -0.64 -5.06
CA ASN A 513 18.43 0.54 -5.89
C ASN A 513 18.96 0.19 -7.30
N LYS A 514 18.16 0.41 -8.33
CA LYS A 514 18.51 0.07 -9.71
C LYS A 514 19.80 0.74 -10.19
N LYS A 515 20.15 1.88 -9.60
CA LYS A 515 21.44 2.55 -9.79
C LYS A 515 22.63 1.66 -9.44
N GLU A 516 22.51 0.79 -8.44
CA GLU A 516 23.60 -0.12 -8.01
C GLU A 516 23.92 -1.20 -9.04
N LEU A 517 23.00 -1.46 -9.98
CA LEU A 517 23.24 -2.36 -11.11
C LEU A 517 24.19 -1.76 -12.16
N LEU A 518 24.45 -0.45 -12.10
CA LEU A 518 25.30 0.25 -13.04
C LEU A 518 26.73 0.36 -12.52
N VAL A 519 27.70 0.09 -13.40
CA VAL A 519 29.11 0.41 -13.14
C VAL A 519 29.33 1.93 -13.21
N ASP A 520 30.37 2.43 -12.58
CA ASP A 520 30.61 3.88 -12.48
C ASP A 520 30.76 4.60 -13.83
N LYS A 521 31.34 3.95 -14.81
CA LYS A 521 31.39 4.48 -16.19
C LYS A 521 30.01 4.69 -16.81
N ASP A 522 29.07 3.78 -16.54
CA ASP A 522 27.69 3.88 -17.04
C ASP A 522 26.90 4.95 -16.27
N LYS A 523 27.14 5.09 -14.96
CA LYS A 523 26.59 6.20 -14.17
C LYS A 523 27.04 7.56 -14.70
N GLN A 524 28.34 7.71 -14.98
CA GLN A 524 28.91 8.94 -15.59
C GLN A 524 28.29 9.24 -16.94
N TYR A 525 28.10 8.20 -17.78
CA TYR A 525 27.45 8.36 -19.09
C TYR A 525 26.01 8.87 -18.95
N VAL A 526 25.22 8.29 -18.05
CA VAL A 526 23.84 8.73 -17.78
C VAL A 526 23.81 10.18 -17.28
N LEU A 527 24.72 10.55 -16.39
CA LEU A 527 24.83 11.94 -15.90
C LEU A 527 25.24 12.92 -17.01
N GLU A 528 26.13 12.52 -17.93
CA GLU A 528 26.50 13.37 -19.07
C GLU A 528 25.33 13.56 -20.05
N VAL A 529 24.52 12.51 -20.30
CA VAL A 529 23.29 12.63 -21.07
C VAL A 529 22.34 13.62 -20.38
N GLY A 530 22.15 13.50 -19.08
CA GLY A 530 21.31 14.42 -18.29
C GLY A 530 21.82 15.87 -18.34
N LYS A 531 23.13 16.08 -18.26
CA LYS A 531 23.75 17.41 -18.34
C LYS A 531 23.50 18.10 -19.68
N ARG A 532 23.63 17.35 -20.79
CA ARG A 532 23.31 17.88 -22.12
C ARG A 532 21.83 18.17 -22.29
N THR A 533 20.97 17.31 -21.75
CA THR A 533 19.52 17.52 -21.75
C THR A 533 19.15 18.77 -20.93
N TRP A 534 19.78 18.96 -19.76
CA TRP A 534 19.60 20.18 -18.95
C TRP A 534 20.03 21.45 -19.71
N GLN A 535 21.06 21.38 -20.56
CA GLN A 535 21.52 22.53 -21.34
C GLN A 535 20.43 23.10 -22.27
N PHE A 536 19.48 22.27 -22.75
CA PHE A 536 18.30 22.76 -23.49
C PHE A 536 17.47 23.72 -22.63
N PHE A 537 17.14 23.33 -21.41
CA PHE A 537 16.35 24.20 -20.53
C PHE A 537 17.14 25.44 -20.11
N LYS A 538 18.43 25.29 -19.81
CA LYS A 538 19.29 26.40 -19.42
C LYS A 538 19.42 27.45 -20.52
N ASP A 539 19.49 27.04 -21.78
CA ASP A 539 19.60 27.98 -22.93
C ASP A 539 18.28 28.72 -23.20
N TYR A 540 17.12 28.17 -22.78
CA TYR A 540 15.81 28.73 -23.15
C TYR A 540 14.98 29.27 -21.99
N LEU A 541 15.23 28.89 -20.73
CA LEU A 541 14.56 29.45 -19.55
C LEU A 541 15.19 30.80 -19.16
N VAL A 542 15.09 31.76 -20.08
CA VAL A 542 15.70 33.11 -20.00
C VAL A 542 14.62 34.17 -20.02
N LYS A 543 15.00 35.41 -19.66
CA LYS A 543 14.07 36.55 -19.59
C LYS A 543 13.36 36.83 -20.92
N GLU A 544 14.04 36.67 -22.02
CA GLU A 544 13.52 36.89 -23.37
C GLU A 544 12.38 35.94 -23.73
N ASN A 545 12.28 34.81 -23.07
CA ASN A 545 11.22 33.82 -23.20
C ASN A 545 10.30 33.81 -21.96
N ASN A 546 10.31 34.88 -21.14
CA ASN A 546 9.58 34.94 -19.88
C ASN A 546 9.80 33.72 -18.96
N TYR A 547 10.98 33.14 -19.00
CA TYR A 547 11.38 31.91 -18.26
C TYR A 547 10.49 30.68 -18.58
N LEU A 548 9.88 30.62 -19.76
CA LEU A 548 9.11 29.49 -20.27
C LEU A 548 9.89 28.74 -21.36
N PRO A 549 9.77 27.39 -21.44
CA PRO A 549 10.45 26.60 -22.46
C PRO A 549 9.74 26.78 -23.82
N PRO A 550 10.48 26.80 -24.95
CA PRO A 550 9.87 26.67 -26.29
C PRO A 550 9.32 25.25 -26.45
N ASP A 551 8.34 25.06 -27.31
CA ASP A 551 7.79 23.73 -27.63
C ASP A 551 8.87 22.77 -28.12
N ASN A 552 9.69 23.21 -29.08
CA ASN A 552 10.81 22.44 -29.59
C ASN A 552 11.89 23.32 -30.20
N TYR A 553 13.07 22.70 -30.44
CA TYR A 553 14.18 23.28 -31.15
C TYR A 553 14.53 22.37 -32.35
N GLN A 554 14.54 22.92 -33.58
CA GLN A 554 14.84 22.20 -34.79
C GLN A 554 16.15 22.75 -35.43
N GLU A 555 17.10 21.86 -35.68
CA GLU A 555 18.43 22.28 -36.22
C GLU A 555 18.38 22.79 -37.66
N ASP A 556 17.46 22.28 -38.43
CA ASP A 556 17.33 22.52 -39.90
C ASP A 556 16.21 23.52 -40.20
N ARG A 557 15.82 24.35 -39.25
CA ARG A 557 14.81 25.43 -39.40
C ARG A 557 15.34 26.79 -38.98
N LYS A 558 14.78 27.87 -39.51
CA LYS A 558 15.01 29.26 -39.06
C LYS A 558 13.68 29.99 -38.84
N PRO A 559 13.40 30.58 -37.68
CA PRO A 559 14.15 30.45 -36.41
C PRO A 559 14.10 29.02 -35.87
N LYS A 560 15.18 28.57 -35.16
CA LYS A 560 15.30 27.18 -34.76
C LYS A 560 14.31 26.77 -33.63
N ALA A 561 14.07 27.66 -32.68
CA ALA A 561 13.11 27.43 -31.57
C ALA A 561 11.68 27.85 -31.96
N ILE A 562 10.71 27.03 -31.63
CA ILE A 562 9.29 27.30 -31.80
C ILE A 562 8.77 28.00 -30.52
N LYS A 563 8.47 29.28 -30.63
CA LYS A 563 8.14 30.18 -29.53
C LYS A 563 6.68 30.06 -29.05
N ARG A 564 6.25 28.84 -28.81
CA ARG A 564 5.00 28.51 -28.10
C ARG A 564 5.31 27.46 -27.03
N THR A 565 4.42 27.32 -26.07
CA THR A 565 4.55 26.32 -25.00
C THR A 565 3.20 25.78 -24.54
N SER A 566 3.19 24.54 -24.02
CA SER A 566 2.00 23.90 -23.41
C SER A 566 2.13 23.81 -21.90
N SER A 567 1.02 23.55 -21.21
CA SER A 567 1.01 23.32 -19.75
C SER A 567 1.87 22.12 -19.33
N THR A 568 1.91 21.04 -20.11
CA THR A 568 2.86 19.91 -19.89
C THR A 568 4.31 20.35 -20.05
N ASN A 569 4.66 21.12 -21.09
CA ASN A 569 6.01 21.66 -21.26
C ASN A 569 6.44 22.53 -20.07
N ILE A 570 5.55 23.40 -19.60
CA ILE A 570 5.78 24.30 -18.45
C ILE A 570 6.02 23.47 -17.18
N GLY A 571 5.16 22.51 -16.89
CA GLY A 571 5.27 21.67 -15.70
C GLY A 571 6.56 20.82 -15.70
N LEU A 572 6.89 20.20 -16.84
CA LEU A 572 8.14 19.45 -16.98
C LEU A 572 9.37 20.33 -16.89
N ALA A 573 9.32 21.59 -17.36
CA ALA A 573 10.43 22.53 -17.18
C ALA A 573 10.65 22.89 -15.71
N LEU A 574 9.60 23.08 -14.89
CA LEU A 574 9.72 23.27 -13.43
C LEU A 574 10.48 22.09 -12.80
N LEU A 575 10.07 20.86 -13.16
CA LEU A 575 10.72 19.67 -12.62
C LEU A 575 12.14 19.44 -13.20
N ALA A 576 12.42 19.89 -14.43
CA ALA A 576 13.76 19.88 -14.99
C ALA A 576 14.71 20.81 -14.21
N VAL A 577 14.24 21.98 -13.79
CA VAL A 577 14.98 22.90 -12.92
C VAL A 577 15.28 22.23 -11.56
N ILE A 578 14.31 21.58 -10.94
CA ILE A 578 14.51 20.82 -9.69
C ILE A 578 15.50 19.68 -9.91
N SER A 579 15.35 18.92 -11.00
CA SER A 579 16.23 17.80 -11.32
C SER A 579 17.68 18.24 -11.57
N SER A 580 17.91 19.44 -12.08
CA SER A 580 19.26 19.99 -12.26
C SER A 580 19.99 20.18 -10.95
N TYR A 581 19.29 20.57 -9.88
CA TYR A 581 19.83 20.64 -8.52
C TYR A 581 20.07 19.24 -7.94
N ASP A 582 19.07 18.36 -8.00
CA ASP A 582 19.16 17.00 -7.47
C ASP A 582 20.33 16.21 -8.09
N LEU A 583 20.65 16.46 -9.38
CA LEU A 583 21.75 15.84 -10.11
C LEU A 583 23.09 16.58 -9.98
N GLY A 584 23.12 17.71 -9.26
CA GLY A 584 24.34 18.49 -9.01
C GLY A 584 24.79 19.35 -10.19
N TYR A 585 23.92 19.69 -11.14
CA TYR A 585 24.26 20.60 -12.26
C TYR A 585 24.10 22.06 -11.89
N GLU A 586 23.21 22.39 -10.99
CA GLU A 586 22.93 23.75 -10.49
C GLU A 586 22.99 23.81 -8.96
N THR A 587 23.21 25.02 -8.45
CA THR A 587 23.19 25.29 -7.00
C THR A 587 21.75 25.48 -6.51
N GLN A 588 21.49 25.23 -5.22
CA GLN A 588 20.19 25.49 -4.57
C GLN A 588 19.70 26.93 -4.82
N LYS A 589 20.58 27.92 -4.66
CA LYS A 589 20.23 29.34 -4.84
C LYS A 589 19.75 29.61 -6.27
N ASN A 590 20.50 29.18 -7.29
CA ASN A 590 20.13 29.40 -8.68
C ASN A 590 18.81 28.70 -9.03
N THR A 591 18.61 27.49 -8.51
CA THR A 591 17.39 26.71 -8.71
C THR A 591 16.18 27.42 -8.13
N LEU A 592 16.26 27.86 -6.87
CA LEU A 592 15.15 28.57 -6.21
C LEU A 592 14.85 29.92 -6.88
N GLU A 593 15.88 30.68 -7.28
CA GLU A 593 15.70 31.94 -8.01
C GLU A 593 15.01 31.74 -9.37
N LEU A 594 15.41 30.70 -10.12
CA LEU A 594 14.81 30.40 -11.42
C LEU A 594 13.36 29.89 -11.25
N LEU A 595 13.11 28.98 -10.28
CA LEU A 595 11.76 28.53 -9.97
C LEU A 595 10.83 29.69 -9.62
N ASN A 596 11.27 30.61 -8.76
CA ASN A 596 10.47 31.78 -8.37
C ASN A 596 10.07 32.62 -9.59
N LYS A 597 11.01 32.88 -10.52
CA LYS A 597 10.71 33.63 -11.77
C LYS A 597 9.72 32.89 -12.67
N MET A 598 9.87 31.56 -12.78
CA MET A 598 8.93 30.72 -13.54
C MET A 598 7.54 30.75 -12.91
N ILE A 599 7.45 30.57 -11.58
CA ILE A 599 6.19 30.59 -10.83
C ILE A 599 5.50 31.95 -10.99
N ASP A 600 6.22 33.07 -10.91
CA ASP A 600 5.69 34.42 -11.16
C ASP A 600 5.05 34.51 -12.55
N THR A 601 5.74 34.06 -13.58
CA THR A 601 5.19 34.07 -14.95
C THR A 601 3.93 33.21 -15.05
N ILE A 602 3.97 31.96 -14.53
CA ILE A 602 2.86 31.01 -14.60
C ILE A 602 1.63 31.53 -13.83
N TYR A 603 1.86 32.11 -12.66
CA TYR A 603 0.79 32.65 -11.83
C TYR A 603 0.01 33.77 -12.55
N ASN A 604 0.70 34.58 -13.35
CA ASN A 604 0.12 35.70 -14.11
C ASN A 604 -0.43 35.29 -15.50
N LEU A 605 -0.23 34.06 -16.00
CA LEU A 605 -0.83 33.61 -17.25
C LEU A 605 -2.37 33.65 -17.18
N GLN A 606 -3.01 34.01 -18.30
CA GLN A 606 -4.46 33.88 -18.42
C GLN A 606 -4.88 32.41 -18.28
N LYS A 607 -5.92 32.18 -17.47
CA LYS A 607 -6.44 30.81 -17.18
C LYS A 607 -7.94 30.76 -17.45
N TRP A 608 -8.46 29.55 -17.66
CA TRP A 608 -9.88 29.25 -17.73
C TRP A 608 -10.26 28.28 -16.59
N ASN A 609 -11.07 28.74 -15.63
CA ASN A 609 -11.40 27.98 -14.41
C ASN A 609 -10.14 27.37 -13.72
N GLY A 610 -9.06 28.15 -13.63
CA GLY A 610 -7.79 27.72 -13.10
C GLY A 610 -6.90 26.91 -14.03
N HIS A 611 -7.43 26.36 -15.12
CA HIS A 611 -6.68 25.60 -16.10
C HIS A 611 -5.85 26.50 -17.01
N LEU A 612 -4.63 26.08 -17.35
CA LEU A 612 -3.85 26.69 -18.41
C LEU A 612 -4.41 26.26 -19.77
N TYR A 613 -4.36 27.18 -20.75
CA TYR A 613 -4.67 26.86 -22.15
C TYR A 613 -3.64 25.89 -22.73
N ASN A 614 -4.04 25.18 -23.77
CA ASN A 614 -3.17 24.19 -24.41
C ASN A 614 -1.89 24.82 -24.98
N TRP A 615 -2.00 26.04 -25.52
CA TRP A 615 -0.85 26.73 -26.10
C TRP A 615 -0.79 28.20 -25.72
N TYR A 616 0.40 28.68 -25.37
CA TYR A 616 0.74 30.10 -25.18
C TYR A 616 1.90 30.50 -26.10
N ASN A 617 1.91 31.76 -26.54
CA ASN A 617 3.10 32.38 -27.08
C ASN A 617 4.03 32.73 -25.90
N ILE A 618 5.29 32.30 -25.92
CA ILE A 618 6.23 32.53 -24.80
C ILE A 618 6.76 33.96 -24.73
N GLU A 619 6.66 34.75 -25.79
CA GLU A 619 7.06 36.16 -25.83
C GLU A 619 5.96 37.09 -25.34
N THR A 620 4.71 36.91 -25.82
CA THR A 620 3.57 37.78 -25.50
C THR A 620 2.74 37.28 -24.31
N LEU A 621 2.91 36.02 -23.91
CA LEU A 621 2.15 35.28 -22.88
C LEU A 621 0.65 35.13 -23.21
N GLU A 622 0.25 35.39 -24.45
CA GLU A 622 -1.15 35.26 -24.89
C GLU A 622 -1.47 33.79 -25.24
N PRO A 623 -2.70 33.31 -24.90
CA PRO A 623 -3.19 32.03 -25.37
C PRO A 623 -3.35 32.01 -26.89
N LEU A 624 -2.86 30.94 -27.53
CA LEU A 624 -2.99 30.77 -28.98
C LEU A 624 -4.36 30.15 -29.34
N ARG A 625 -4.85 30.53 -30.53
CA ARG A 625 -6.10 29.96 -31.07
C ARG A 625 -5.88 28.64 -31.81
N PRO A 626 -6.84 27.70 -31.81
CA PRO A 626 -8.07 27.73 -31.02
C PRO A 626 -7.80 27.62 -29.52
N ARG A 627 -8.56 28.38 -28.70
CA ARG A 627 -8.45 28.32 -27.23
C ARG A 627 -9.04 27.01 -26.74
N TYR A 628 -8.17 26.11 -26.33
CA TYR A 628 -8.51 24.76 -25.95
C TYR A 628 -7.90 24.44 -24.60
N ILE A 629 -8.60 23.67 -23.79
CA ILE A 629 -8.11 23.12 -22.50
C ILE A 629 -7.99 21.62 -22.66
N SER A 630 -6.79 21.09 -22.51
CA SER A 630 -6.54 19.65 -22.52
C SER A 630 -6.65 19.09 -21.11
N SER A 631 -7.41 17.99 -20.95
CA SER A 631 -7.56 17.33 -19.65
C SER A 631 -6.25 16.70 -19.17
N VAL A 632 -5.50 16.08 -20.07
CA VAL A 632 -4.20 15.47 -19.77
C VAL A 632 -3.17 16.51 -19.37
N ASP A 633 -3.04 17.58 -20.17
CA ASP A 633 -2.08 18.63 -19.88
C ASP A 633 -2.36 19.34 -18.56
N SER A 634 -3.66 19.56 -18.23
CA SER A 634 -4.07 20.11 -16.93
C SER A 634 -3.70 19.19 -15.78
N GLY A 635 -3.97 17.89 -15.89
CA GLY A 635 -3.63 16.90 -14.87
C GLY A 635 -2.12 16.72 -14.70
N ASN A 636 -1.36 16.76 -15.79
CA ASN A 636 0.10 16.72 -15.75
C ASN A 636 0.65 17.95 -15.01
N PHE A 637 0.18 19.15 -15.39
CA PHE A 637 0.62 20.38 -14.77
C PHE A 637 0.38 20.38 -13.25
N VAL A 638 -0.85 20.07 -12.79
CA VAL A 638 -1.16 20.03 -11.36
C VAL A 638 -0.37 18.93 -10.65
N GLY A 639 -0.20 17.74 -11.28
CA GLY A 639 0.63 16.66 -10.74
C GLY A 639 2.08 17.10 -10.52
N TYR A 640 2.64 17.89 -11.42
CA TYR A 640 3.99 18.44 -11.29
C TYR A 640 4.07 19.52 -10.21
N LEU A 641 3.05 20.33 -10.03
CA LEU A 641 2.99 21.32 -8.94
C LEU A 641 3.06 20.67 -7.55
N TYR A 642 2.47 19.50 -7.33
CA TYR A 642 2.64 18.75 -6.09
C TYR A 642 4.10 18.38 -5.81
N VAL A 643 4.88 18.08 -6.84
CA VAL A 643 6.32 17.81 -6.69
C VAL A 643 7.09 19.10 -6.37
N VAL A 644 6.76 20.22 -7.04
CA VAL A 644 7.33 21.55 -6.76
C VAL A 644 7.06 21.95 -5.32
N LYS A 645 5.82 21.81 -4.85
CA LYS A 645 5.40 22.10 -3.46
C LYS A 645 6.30 21.38 -2.46
N GLN A 646 6.48 20.08 -2.61
CA GLN A 646 7.30 19.29 -1.69
C GLN A 646 8.79 19.65 -1.79
N PHE A 647 9.30 19.98 -2.97
CA PHE A 647 10.66 20.46 -3.12
C PHE A 647 10.89 21.77 -2.35
N LEU A 648 9.97 22.72 -2.45
CA LEU A 648 10.04 24.00 -1.75
C LEU A 648 10.01 23.78 -0.21
N ILE A 649 9.09 22.96 0.30
CA ILE A 649 8.98 22.59 1.71
C ILE A 649 10.29 21.94 2.21
N GLN A 650 10.88 21.02 1.45
CA GLN A 650 12.17 20.39 1.80
C GLN A 650 13.33 21.38 1.88
N ASN A 651 13.22 22.53 1.20
CA ASN A 651 14.20 23.60 1.22
C ASN A 651 13.81 24.76 2.17
N GLY A 652 12.82 24.56 3.05
CA GLY A 652 12.39 25.53 4.07
C GLY A 652 11.61 26.71 3.49
N GLN A 653 10.97 26.54 2.33
CA GLN A 653 10.15 27.57 1.68
C GLN A 653 8.71 27.06 1.53
N GLU A 654 7.77 27.97 1.74
CA GLU A 654 6.36 27.77 1.42
C GLU A 654 5.94 28.85 0.40
N ASP A 655 5.22 28.46 -0.63
CA ASP A 655 4.76 29.37 -1.68
C ASP A 655 3.26 29.19 -1.92
N THR A 656 2.47 30.11 -1.41
CA THR A 656 1.00 30.08 -1.48
C THR A 656 0.48 30.09 -2.91
N ARG A 657 1.24 30.65 -3.88
CA ARG A 657 0.87 30.65 -5.30
C ARG A 657 0.74 29.23 -5.87
N ILE A 658 1.58 28.30 -5.40
CA ILE A 658 1.50 26.88 -5.79
C ILE A 658 0.22 26.25 -5.27
N ASP A 659 -0.12 26.51 -4.01
CA ASP A 659 -1.37 26.00 -3.42
C ASP A 659 -2.60 26.57 -4.14
N GLU A 660 -2.61 27.88 -4.44
CA GLU A 660 -3.68 28.53 -5.19
C GLU A 660 -3.82 27.97 -6.62
N LEU A 661 -2.69 27.73 -7.32
CA LEU A 661 -2.71 27.11 -8.66
C LEU A 661 -3.29 25.69 -8.62
N ILE A 662 -2.97 24.89 -7.59
CA ILE A 662 -3.52 23.55 -7.41
C ILE A 662 -5.02 23.64 -7.09
N GLU A 663 -5.40 24.49 -6.14
CA GLU A 663 -6.77 24.59 -5.61
C GLU A 663 -7.76 25.12 -6.66
N HIS A 664 -7.39 26.19 -7.37
CA HIS A 664 -8.26 26.86 -8.35
C HIS A 664 -8.44 26.07 -9.65
N THR A 665 -7.61 25.06 -9.95
CA THR A 665 -7.79 24.22 -11.15
C THR A 665 -8.98 23.28 -10.95
N ASP A 666 -10.13 23.58 -11.56
CA ASP A 666 -11.42 22.89 -11.36
C ASP A 666 -11.62 21.78 -12.40
N PHE A 667 -11.25 20.55 -12.06
CA PHE A 667 -11.40 19.39 -12.96
C PHE A 667 -12.85 18.99 -13.22
N THR A 668 -13.84 19.47 -12.45
CA THR A 668 -15.25 19.18 -12.71
C THR A 668 -15.70 19.69 -14.08
N LYS A 669 -15.07 20.76 -14.59
CA LYS A 669 -15.39 21.36 -15.90
C LYS A 669 -14.94 20.51 -17.09
N LEU A 670 -14.05 19.57 -16.87
CA LEU A 670 -13.52 18.64 -17.90
C LEU A 670 -14.13 17.23 -17.77
N TYR A 671 -15.01 17.02 -16.79
CA TYR A 671 -15.59 15.73 -16.45
C TYR A 671 -17.04 15.62 -16.94
N ASN A 672 -17.35 14.51 -17.59
CA ASN A 672 -18.72 14.20 -17.98
C ASN A 672 -19.37 13.30 -16.92
N GLU A 673 -20.29 13.85 -16.14
CA GLU A 673 -20.96 13.13 -15.04
C GLU A 673 -21.80 11.94 -15.53
N LYS A 674 -22.40 12.01 -16.71
CA LYS A 674 -23.22 10.91 -17.27
C LYS A 674 -22.37 9.73 -17.68
N MET A 675 -21.25 9.99 -18.33
CA MET A 675 -20.28 8.98 -18.75
C MET A 675 -19.37 8.56 -17.59
N GLN A 676 -19.25 9.37 -16.55
CA GLN A 676 -18.31 9.24 -15.45
C GLN A 676 -16.85 9.11 -15.96
N LEU A 677 -16.50 9.88 -16.99
CA LEU A 677 -15.19 9.90 -17.64
C LEU A 677 -14.74 11.34 -17.93
N PHE A 678 -13.43 11.53 -18.01
CA PHE A 678 -12.87 12.78 -18.53
C PHE A 678 -13.02 12.85 -20.04
N SER A 679 -13.51 14.01 -20.53
CA SER A 679 -13.37 14.38 -21.93
C SER A 679 -11.88 14.58 -22.26
N VAL A 680 -11.49 14.44 -23.54
CA VAL A 680 -10.14 14.79 -24.01
C VAL A 680 -9.82 16.26 -23.71
N GLY A 681 -10.83 17.13 -23.75
CA GLY A 681 -10.71 18.52 -23.36
C GLY A 681 -11.96 19.34 -23.59
N TYR A 682 -11.80 20.66 -23.49
CA TYR A 682 -12.86 21.65 -23.61
C TYR A 682 -12.48 22.71 -24.64
N ASN A 683 -13.35 22.92 -25.60
CA ASN A 683 -13.21 24.00 -26.59
C ASN A 683 -13.85 25.27 -26.00
N VAL A 684 -13.01 26.25 -25.66
CA VAL A 684 -13.48 27.51 -25.02
C VAL A 684 -14.23 28.40 -26.00
N GLU A 685 -13.89 28.35 -27.29
CA GLU A 685 -14.56 29.17 -28.30
C GLU A 685 -15.96 28.65 -28.66
N GLU A 686 -16.12 27.34 -28.64
CA GLU A 686 -17.41 26.67 -28.88
C GLU A 686 -18.20 26.41 -27.58
N ASN A 687 -17.58 26.64 -26.41
CA ASN A 687 -18.16 26.52 -25.08
C ASN A 687 -18.70 25.08 -24.83
N MET A 688 -17.93 24.05 -25.21
CA MET A 688 -18.35 22.64 -25.09
C MET A 688 -17.19 21.67 -24.84
N LEU A 689 -17.51 20.56 -24.17
CA LEU A 689 -16.61 19.43 -24.06
C LEU A 689 -16.42 18.76 -25.42
N THR A 690 -15.21 18.29 -25.69
CA THR A 690 -14.94 17.41 -26.83
C THR A 690 -15.63 16.06 -26.62
N ASP A 691 -16.35 15.56 -27.63
CA ASP A 691 -17.07 14.29 -27.55
C ASP A 691 -16.15 13.08 -27.80
N SER A 692 -15.10 13.00 -27.00
CA SER A 692 -14.15 11.89 -26.92
C SER A 692 -13.66 11.80 -25.48
N TYR A 693 -13.50 10.58 -24.95
CA TYR A 693 -13.30 10.35 -23.54
C TYR A 693 -12.10 9.43 -23.27
N TYR A 694 -11.42 9.65 -22.15
CA TYR A 694 -10.40 8.74 -21.66
C TYR A 694 -11.05 7.61 -20.85
N ASP A 695 -11.13 6.42 -21.43
CA ASP A 695 -11.84 5.26 -20.87
C ASP A 695 -10.93 4.07 -20.48
N LEU A 696 -9.61 4.20 -20.69
CA LEU A 696 -8.64 3.14 -20.41
C LEU A 696 -7.73 3.50 -19.23
N LEU A 697 -7.44 2.53 -18.34
CA LEU A 697 -6.49 2.72 -17.25
C LEU A 697 -5.03 2.86 -17.74
N ALA A 698 -4.64 2.11 -18.80
CA ALA A 698 -3.36 2.30 -19.46
C ALA A 698 -3.42 3.51 -20.40
N SER A 699 -3.40 4.69 -19.82
CA SER A 699 -3.47 5.99 -20.48
C SER A 699 -2.59 7.00 -19.77
N GLU A 700 -2.13 8.00 -20.49
CA GLU A 700 -1.49 9.19 -19.93
C GLU A 700 -2.45 9.95 -18.98
N ALA A 701 -3.75 9.94 -19.29
CA ALA A 701 -4.80 10.60 -18.50
C ALA A 701 -4.99 10.02 -17.08
N ARG A 702 -4.38 8.86 -16.75
CA ARG A 702 -4.51 8.34 -15.38
C ARG A 702 -3.91 9.25 -14.31
N GLN A 703 -2.94 10.13 -14.67
CA GLN A 703 -2.44 11.15 -13.74
C GLN A 703 -3.53 12.20 -13.45
N THR A 704 -4.26 12.66 -14.47
CA THR A 704 -5.41 13.54 -14.30
C THR A 704 -6.46 12.92 -13.40
N SER A 705 -6.81 11.65 -13.66
CA SER A 705 -7.76 10.90 -12.85
C SER A 705 -7.35 10.82 -11.37
N LEU A 706 -6.09 10.47 -11.11
CA LEU A 706 -5.58 10.36 -9.73
C LEU A 706 -5.59 11.72 -9.01
N VAL A 707 -5.10 12.77 -9.68
CA VAL A 707 -5.02 14.13 -9.13
C VAL A 707 -6.41 14.70 -8.85
N ALA A 708 -7.36 14.53 -9.78
CA ALA A 708 -8.73 15.02 -9.59
C ALA A 708 -9.46 14.29 -8.43
N ILE A 709 -9.22 12.99 -8.24
CA ILE A 709 -9.74 12.23 -7.08
C ILE A 709 -9.07 12.72 -5.80
N ALA A 710 -7.76 12.95 -5.81
CA ALA A 710 -7.00 13.47 -4.66
C ALA A 710 -7.52 14.85 -4.21
N LYS A 711 -7.81 15.72 -5.16
CA LYS A 711 -8.44 17.05 -4.93
C LYS A 711 -9.91 16.96 -4.52
N LYS A 712 -10.57 15.80 -4.70
CA LYS A 712 -12.02 15.58 -4.52
C LYS A 712 -12.91 16.36 -5.51
N ASP A 713 -12.38 16.71 -6.65
CA ASP A 713 -13.15 17.30 -7.74
C ASP A 713 -14.08 16.26 -8.36
N ILE A 714 -13.67 14.97 -8.35
CA ILE A 714 -14.48 13.84 -8.82
C ILE A 714 -14.46 12.69 -7.82
N GLU A 715 -15.46 11.80 -7.90
CA GLU A 715 -15.57 10.64 -7.04
C GLU A 715 -14.58 9.53 -7.41
N GLN A 716 -14.15 8.76 -6.40
CA GLN A 716 -13.33 7.55 -6.54
C GLN A 716 -13.89 6.56 -7.58
N LYS A 717 -15.20 6.51 -7.75
CA LYS A 717 -15.88 5.63 -8.69
C LYS A 717 -15.38 5.75 -10.12
N HIS A 718 -14.94 6.95 -10.53
CA HIS A 718 -14.30 7.18 -11.82
C HIS A 718 -13.13 6.22 -12.08
N TRP A 719 -12.25 5.99 -11.09
CA TRP A 719 -11.10 5.09 -11.25
C TRP A 719 -11.50 3.68 -11.64
N TYR A 720 -12.61 3.18 -11.09
CA TYR A 720 -13.10 1.83 -11.39
C TYR A 720 -13.83 1.73 -12.73
N ASN A 721 -14.26 2.84 -13.30
CA ASN A 721 -14.87 2.91 -14.64
C ASN A 721 -13.83 2.86 -15.77
N LEU A 722 -12.55 3.13 -15.48
CA LEU A 722 -11.48 2.97 -16.46
C LEU A 722 -11.30 1.48 -16.79
N SER A 723 -11.28 1.14 -18.07
CA SER A 723 -11.20 -0.27 -18.51
C SER A 723 -9.88 -0.94 -18.15
N ARG A 724 -9.97 -2.20 -17.72
CA ARG A 724 -8.85 -3.11 -17.41
C ARG A 724 -8.70 -4.21 -18.46
N THR A 725 -9.00 -3.91 -19.71
CA THR A 725 -8.83 -4.88 -20.81
C THR A 725 -7.37 -5.32 -20.94
N LEU A 726 -7.15 -6.63 -20.96
CA LEU A 726 -5.82 -7.24 -21.01
C LEU A 726 -5.53 -7.81 -22.39
N THR A 727 -4.27 -7.71 -22.82
CA THR A 727 -3.73 -8.42 -23.97
C THR A 727 -2.59 -9.36 -23.55
N VAL A 728 -2.26 -10.35 -24.38
CA VAL A 728 -1.30 -11.42 -24.06
C VAL A 728 -0.24 -11.57 -25.14
N LEU A 729 1.03 -11.67 -24.71
CA LEU A 729 2.17 -12.03 -25.54
C LEU A 729 3.09 -13.00 -24.80
N ASN A 730 3.51 -14.11 -25.44
CA ASN A 730 4.48 -15.07 -24.87
C ASN A 730 4.12 -15.55 -23.44
N LYS A 731 2.83 -15.77 -23.14
CA LYS A 731 2.28 -16.15 -21.83
C LYS A 731 2.27 -15.03 -20.78
N TYR A 732 2.76 -13.84 -21.07
CA TYR A 732 2.62 -12.65 -20.21
C TYR A 732 1.41 -11.84 -20.64
N LYS A 733 0.84 -11.09 -19.71
CA LYS A 733 -0.32 -10.23 -19.94
C LYS A 733 -0.08 -8.82 -19.41
N GLY A 734 -0.76 -7.86 -19.98
CA GLY A 734 -0.76 -6.46 -19.56
C GLY A 734 -1.97 -5.74 -20.11
N LEU A 735 -2.24 -4.55 -19.59
CA LEU A 735 -3.31 -3.68 -20.06
C LEU A 735 -3.08 -3.31 -21.53
N ILE A 736 -4.18 -3.12 -22.25
CA ILE A 736 -4.20 -2.52 -23.58
C ILE A 736 -4.38 -1.00 -23.45
N SER A 737 -3.80 -0.22 -24.38
CA SER A 737 -4.00 1.23 -24.48
C SER A 737 -4.64 1.62 -25.81
N TRP A 738 -4.89 2.91 -26.03
CA TRP A 738 -5.42 3.38 -27.30
C TRP A 738 -4.45 3.24 -28.46
N SER A 739 -3.24 3.74 -28.27
CA SER A 739 -2.21 3.82 -29.33
C SER A 739 -1.06 2.85 -29.15
N GLY A 740 -0.95 2.13 -28.03
CA GLY A 740 0.15 1.20 -27.75
C GLY A 740 1.50 1.88 -27.62
N THR A 741 1.53 3.17 -27.24
CA THR A 741 2.76 3.99 -27.12
C THR A 741 3.44 3.75 -25.78
N ALA A 742 4.76 3.92 -25.73
CA ALA A 742 5.47 3.91 -24.45
C ALA A 742 5.03 5.07 -23.54
N PHE A 743 4.62 6.19 -24.10
CA PHE A 743 4.14 7.37 -23.38
C PHE A 743 2.93 7.05 -22.51
N GLU A 744 1.88 6.41 -23.07
CA GLU A 744 0.67 6.05 -22.35
C GLU A 744 0.91 5.21 -21.09
N TYR A 745 1.94 4.37 -21.10
CA TYR A 745 2.28 3.49 -19.97
C TYR A 745 3.27 4.11 -18.99
N LEU A 746 4.34 4.77 -19.49
CA LEU A 746 5.51 5.10 -18.68
C LEU A 746 5.56 6.57 -18.25
N MET A 747 4.97 7.51 -19.01
CA MET A 747 5.02 8.93 -18.66
C MET A 747 4.41 9.21 -17.27
N PRO A 748 3.22 8.72 -16.94
CA PRO A 748 2.68 8.96 -15.60
C PRO A 748 3.55 8.41 -14.47
N ASN A 749 4.33 7.36 -14.73
CA ASN A 749 5.21 6.76 -13.73
C ASN A 749 6.46 7.60 -13.42
N ILE A 750 6.66 8.71 -14.09
CA ILE A 750 7.70 9.67 -13.68
C ILE A 750 7.35 10.26 -12.31
N ASN A 751 6.08 10.56 -12.06
CA ASN A 751 5.56 11.09 -10.80
C ASN A 751 4.90 10.01 -9.95
N ILE A 752 4.00 9.23 -10.57
CA ILE A 752 3.18 8.24 -9.88
C ILE A 752 4.01 6.99 -9.61
N PRO A 753 4.17 6.57 -8.35
CA PRO A 753 4.86 5.32 -8.06
C PRO A 753 4.07 4.14 -8.60
N LYS A 754 4.78 3.07 -8.90
CA LYS A 754 4.20 1.76 -9.21
C LYS A 754 4.69 0.74 -8.21
N TYR A 755 3.78 -0.02 -7.68
CA TYR A 755 4.08 -1.01 -6.65
C TYR A 755 4.38 -2.37 -7.31
N PRO A 756 5.48 -3.05 -6.93
CA PRO A 756 5.85 -4.34 -7.51
C PRO A 756 4.71 -5.35 -7.39
N GLY A 757 4.26 -5.91 -8.52
CA GLY A 757 3.15 -6.86 -8.58
C GLY A 757 1.76 -6.22 -8.71
N SER A 758 1.67 -4.88 -8.75
CA SER A 758 0.43 -4.21 -9.12
C SER A 758 0.10 -4.40 -10.61
N LEU A 759 -1.16 -4.19 -10.97
CA LEU A 759 -1.63 -4.23 -12.36
C LEU A 759 -0.84 -3.27 -13.27
N LEU A 760 -0.55 -2.06 -12.76
CA LEU A 760 0.24 -1.06 -13.50
C LEU A 760 1.71 -1.47 -13.66
N ASP A 761 2.35 -2.01 -12.61
CA ASP A 761 3.74 -2.47 -12.68
C ASP A 761 3.90 -3.64 -13.67
N GLU A 762 3.02 -4.63 -13.62
CA GLU A 762 3.01 -5.75 -14.56
C GLU A 762 2.77 -5.29 -16.00
N SER A 763 1.88 -4.30 -16.21
CA SER A 763 1.59 -3.72 -17.53
C SER A 763 2.77 -2.93 -18.10
N CYS A 764 3.50 -2.18 -17.25
CA CYS A 764 4.72 -1.48 -17.69
C CYS A 764 5.83 -2.47 -18.10
N LYS A 765 6.03 -3.54 -17.33
CA LYS A 765 6.98 -4.61 -17.69
C LYS A 765 6.55 -5.34 -18.97
N PHE A 766 5.25 -5.53 -19.16
CA PHE A 766 4.70 -6.10 -20.38
C PHE A 766 4.94 -5.21 -21.59
N LEU A 767 4.77 -3.88 -21.45
CA LEU A 767 5.14 -2.91 -22.49
C LEU A 767 6.62 -3.03 -22.84
N ILE A 768 7.54 -2.97 -21.86
CA ILE A 768 8.99 -3.00 -22.10
C ILE A 768 9.39 -4.30 -22.82
N MET A 769 8.84 -5.43 -22.40
CA MET A 769 9.03 -6.72 -23.10
C MET A 769 8.52 -6.64 -24.53
N SER A 770 7.32 -6.10 -24.75
CA SER A 770 6.69 -5.99 -26.08
C SER A 770 7.51 -5.09 -27.01
N GLN A 771 8.02 -3.96 -26.52
CA GLN A 771 8.91 -3.05 -27.25
C GLN A 771 10.17 -3.79 -27.73
N LYS A 772 10.85 -4.50 -26.81
CA LYS A 772 12.06 -5.25 -27.14
C LYS A 772 11.80 -6.38 -28.15
N GLU A 773 10.72 -7.15 -27.99
CA GLU A 773 10.35 -8.25 -28.89
C GLU A 773 9.99 -7.75 -30.29
N TYR A 774 9.22 -6.66 -30.40
CA TYR A 774 8.83 -6.09 -31.69
C TYR A 774 10.04 -5.54 -32.45
N ASN A 775 10.85 -4.70 -31.81
CA ASN A 775 12.00 -4.06 -32.44
C ASN A 775 13.12 -5.05 -32.75
N LYS A 776 13.27 -6.16 -31.96
CA LYS A 776 14.19 -7.25 -32.28
C LYS A 776 13.81 -7.95 -33.59
N LYS A 777 12.52 -8.15 -33.85
CA LYS A 777 12.04 -8.71 -35.14
C LYS A 777 12.38 -7.79 -36.31
N LEU A 778 12.33 -6.49 -36.08
CA LEU A 778 12.67 -5.47 -37.10
C LEU A 778 14.18 -5.18 -37.21
N LYS A 779 15.00 -5.70 -36.30
CA LYS A 779 16.44 -5.47 -36.20
C LYS A 779 16.83 -4.00 -36.05
N ILE A 780 16.03 -3.24 -35.28
CA ILE A 780 16.24 -1.82 -34.97
C ILE A 780 16.30 -1.58 -33.47
N PRO A 781 16.84 -0.44 -32.98
CA PRO A 781 16.73 -0.05 -31.57
C PRO A 781 15.26 0.02 -31.15
N TRP A 782 15.01 -0.21 -29.86
CA TRP A 782 13.64 -0.13 -29.33
C TRP A 782 13.33 1.24 -28.73
N GLY A 783 12.04 1.58 -28.66
CA GLY A 783 11.54 2.84 -28.13
C GLY A 783 10.47 3.46 -29.03
N ILE A 784 9.47 2.66 -29.44
CA ILE A 784 8.35 3.16 -30.25
C ILE A 784 7.38 3.90 -29.32
N SER A 785 7.13 5.17 -29.67
CA SER A 785 6.19 6.03 -28.93
C SER A 785 5.76 7.20 -29.82
N GLU A 786 4.88 8.05 -29.32
CA GLU A 786 4.54 9.28 -30.01
C GLU A 786 5.76 10.17 -30.16
N SER A 787 5.92 10.77 -31.31
CA SER A 787 7.08 11.62 -31.60
C SER A 787 6.90 12.44 -32.88
N ALA A 788 7.77 13.43 -33.06
CA ALA A 788 7.93 14.03 -34.37
C ALA A 788 8.56 12.99 -35.34
N PHE A 789 8.17 13.07 -36.62
CA PHE A 789 8.57 12.13 -37.67
C PHE A 789 9.01 12.84 -38.96
N ASN A 790 9.59 12.11 -39.89
CA ASN A 790 10.21 12.66 -41.10
C ASN A 790 9.21 13.17 -42.15
N LEU A 791 8.34 14.09 -41.72
CA LEU A 791 7.44 14.87 -42.57
C LEU A 791 7.30 16.28 -42.00
N LYS A 792 7.39 17.30 -42.85
CA LYS A 792 7.29 18.70 -42.45
C LYS A 792 6.03 19.36 -43.00
N ASP A 793 5.50 20.30 -42.23
CA ASP A 793 4.42 21.18 -42.66
C ASP A 793 4.95 22.31 -43.59
N LEU A 794 4.05 23.17 -44.05
CA LEU A 794 4.36 24.34 -44.90
C LEU A 794 5.32 25.34 -44.22
N ASN A 795 5.38 25.34 -42.90
CA ASN A 795 6.26 26.20 -42.10
C ASN A 795 7.58 25.53 -41.74
N ASN A 796 7.92 24.41 -42.39
CA ASN A 796 9.08 23.56 -42.07
C ASN A 796 9.11 23.00 -40.64
N ASN A 797 7.98 22.83 -39.97
CA ASN A 797 7.93 22.15 -38.71
C ASN A 797 7.74 20.63 -38.94
N TYR A 798 8.51 19.81 -38.22
CA TYR A 798 8.24 18.38 -38.19
C TYR A 798 6.83 18.11 -37.62
N GLN A 799 6.10 17.22 -38.28
CA GLN A 799 4.80 16.77 -37.80
C GLN A 799 4.96 15.78 -36.66
N TYR A 800 3.94 15.67 -35.81
CA TYR A 800 3.92 14.86 -34.60
C TYR A 800 2.75 13.87 -34.65
N LYS A 801 2.98 12.61 -34.21
CA LYS A 801 1.96 11.55 -34.24
C LYS A 801 2.26 10.46 -33.21
N ALA A 802 1.21 9.76 -32.76
CA ALA A 802 1.35 8.58 -31.92
C ALA A 802 1.70 7.32 -32.78
N PHE A 803 2.84 6.70 -32.45
CA PHE A 803 3.31 5.41 -32.95
C PHE A 803 3.33 4.41 -31.80
N GLY A 804 2.92 3.16 -32.05
CA GLY A 804 2.79 2.17 -30.98
C GLY A 804 3.01 0.73 -31.42
N ILE A 805 3.02 -0.15 -30.45
CA ILE A 805 3.15 -1.59 -30.67
C ILE A 805 1.79 -2.16 -31.08
N PRO A 806 1.70 -2.89 -32.22
CA PRO A 806 0.41 -3.30 -32.82
C PRO A 806 -0.52 -4.07 -31.87
N TRP A 807 0.00 -4.95 -31.01
CA TRP A 807 -0.81 -5.75 -30.08
C TRP A 807 -1.08 -5.08 -28.70
N LEU A 808 -0.55 -3.88 -28.50
CA LEU A 808 -0.80 -3.09 -27.29
C LEU A 808 -1.85 -2.00 -27.51
N GLY A 809 -2.13 -1.63 -28.76
CA GLY A 809 -3.02 -0.54 -29.10
C GLY A 809 -4.32 -1.00 -29.75
N LEU A 810 -5.42 -0.27 -29.51
CA LEU A 810 -6.68 -0.42 -30.23
C LEU A 810 -6.68 0.27 -31.59
N LYS A 811 -5.78 1.27 -31.77
CA LYS A 811 -5.63 2.02 -33.02
C LYS A 811 -5.19 1.08 -34.15
N ARG A 812 -5.83 1.24 -35.31
CA ARG A 812 -5.47 0.48 -36.54
C ARG A 812 -4.27 1.08 -37.25
N GLY A 813 -3.54 0.29 -38.04
CA GLY A 813 -2.40 0.75 -38.87
C GLY A 813 -1.10 1.00 -38.10
N LEU A 814 -0.99 0.54 -36.85
CA LEU A 814 0.23 0.72 -36.04
C LEU A 814 1.46 -0.03 -36.60
N ALA A 815 1.25 -1.09 -37.42
CA ALA A 815 2.33 -1.83 -38.05
C ALA A 815 2.91 -1.16 -39.32
N ASP A 816 2.22 -0.17 -39.87
CA ASP A 816 2.54 0.44 -41.18
C ASP A 816 3.64 1.52 -41.06
N GLU A 817 3.84 2.02 -39.84
CA GLU A 817 4.77 3.13 -39.58
C GLU A 817 5.71 2.77 -38.41
N ILE A 818 6.98 2.98 -38.62
CA ILE A 818 8.04 2.59 -37.69
C ILE A 818 8.90 3.79 -37.36
N VAL A 819 8.68 4.37 -36.19
CA VAL A 819 9.46 5.51 -35.67
C VAL A 819 9.93 5.19 -34.24
N VAL A 820 11.25 5.33 -34.01
CA VAL A 820 11.89 5.05 -32.73
C VAL A 820 12.31 6.35 -32.08
N ALA A 821 11.87 6.62 -30.87
CA ALA A 821 12.20 7.80 -30.08
C ALA A 821 13.03 7.43 -28.84
N PRO A 822 14.23 7.98 -28.65
CA PRO A 822 15.11 7.66 -27.51
C PRO A 822 14.48 7.91 -26.15
N TYR A 823 13.64 8.95 -26.01
CA TYR A 823 12.99 9.26 -24.73
C TYR A 823 12.09 8.12 -24.22
N ALA A 824 11.47 7.38 -25.14
CA ALA A 824 10.60 6.25 -24.80
C ALA A 824 11.37 5.13 -24.09
N SER A 825 12.59 4.82 -24.57
CA SER A 825 13.45 3.87 -23.86
C SER A 825 14.03 4.48 -22.58
N MET A 826 14.32 5.80 -22.55
CA MET A 826 14.82 6.48 -21.35
C MET A 826 13.81 6.44 -20.20
N MET A 827 12.50 6.56 -20.45
CA MET A 827 11.50 6.40 -19.40
C MET A 827 11.54 5.03 -18.72
N ALA A 828 11.98 3.98 -19.42
CA ALA A 828 12.15 2.64 -18.87
C ALA A 828 13.45 2.45 -18.05
N ILE A 829 14.31 3.46 -17.92
CA ILE A 829 15.61 3.33 -17.25
C ILE A 829 15.48 3.01 -15.76
N ILE A 830 14.38 3.44 -15.14
CA ILE A 830 14.07 3.12 -13.74
C ILE A 830 13.71 1.63 -13.54
N ASP A 831 13.37 0.92 -14.61
CA ASP A 831 13.02 -0.50 -14.58
C ASP A 831 14.16 -1.39 -15.05
N GLU A 832 14.73 -1.10 -16.20
CA GLU A 832 15.75 -1.92 -16.87
C GLU A 832 16.98 -1.08 -17.32
N PRO A 833 17.75 -0.52 -16.38
CA PRO A 833 18.82 0.42 -16.70
C PRO A 833 19.89 -0.15 -17.64
N ILE A 834 20.26 -1.43 -17.49
CA ILE A 834 21.29 -2.08 -18.33
C ILE A 834 20.83 -2.19 -19.79
N GLU A 835 19.57 -2.60 -20.00
CA GLU A 835 19.02 -2.78 -21.37
C GLU A 835 18.80 -1.44 -22.06
N VAL A 836 18.35 -0.42 -21.30
CA VAL A 836 18.24 0.95 -21.81
C VAL A 836 19.59 1.49 -22.24
N LEU A 837 20.64 1.33 -21.43
CA LEU A 837 22.01 1.78 -21.80
C LEU A 837 22.54 1.11 -23.06
N LYS A 838 22.30 -0.19 -23.24
CA LYS A 838 22.65 -0.89 -24.48
C LYS A 838 21.96 -0.26 -25.69
N ASN A 839 20.67 0.05 -25.54
CA ASN A 839 19.86 0.69 -26.58
C ASN A 839 20.35 2.11 -26.91
N LEU A 840 20.65 2.92 -25.90
CA LEU A 840 21.18 4.27 -26.08
C LEU A 840 22.53 4.28 -26.81
N LYS A 841 23.43 3.37 -26.44
CA LYS A 841 24.74 3.21 -27.15
C LYS A 841 24.54 2.79 -28.63
N GLN A 842 23.48 2.05 -28.96
CA GLN A 842 23.12 1.75 -30.35
C GLN A 842 22.61 3.01 -31.09
N LEU A 843 21.71 3.77 -30.42
CA LEU A 843 21.18 5.02 -30.98
C LEU A 843 22.27 6.07 -31.18
N GLU A 844 23.25 6.18 -30.29
CA GLU A 844 24.41 7.04 -30.41
C GLU A 844 25.25 6.68 -31.65
N LYS A 845 25.55 5.39 -31.88
CA LYS A 845 26.25 4.90 -33.07
C LYS A 845 25.49 5.21 -34.36
N LEU A 846 24.17 5.36 -34.32
CA LEU A 846 23.35 5.74 -35.45
C LEU A 846 23.34 7.26 -35.70
N GLY A 847 24.01 8.07 -34.87
CA GLY A 847 24.13 9.52 -35.01
C GLY A 847 23.03 10.30 -34.30
N MET A 848 22.33 9.68 -33.30
CA MET A 848 21.22 10.31 -32.59
C MET A 848 21.63 11.23 -31.45
N TYR A 849 22.90 11.34 -31.10
CA TYR A 849 23.39 12.08 -29.95
C TYR A 849 24.18 13.33 -30.37
N ASN A 850 23.71 14.53 -29.86
CA ASN A 850 24.32 15.81 -30.27
C ASN A 850 24.22 16.86 -29.14
N LYS A 851 24.02 18.15 -29.46
CA LYS A 851 24.12 19.32 -28.55
C LYS A 851 23.31 19.17 -27.26
N TYR A 852 22.06 18.84 -27.35
CA TYR A 852 21.13 18.73 -26.22
C TYR A 852 20.82 17.27 -25.83
N GLY A 853 21.77 16.35 -26.05
CA GLY A 853 21.59 14.93 -25.84
C GLY A 853 21.02 14.23 -27.09
N PHE A 854 20.00 13.41 -26.90
CA PHE A 854 19.41 12.65 -27.98
C PHE A 854 18.42 13.48 -28.80
N TYR A 855 18.49 13.37 -30.13
CA TYR A 855 17.48 13.84 -31.07
C TYR A 855 16.14 13.13 -30.81
N GLU A 856 15.08 13.69 -31.38
CA GLU A 856 13.70 13.28 -31.16
C GLU A 856 13.42 11.85 -31.60
N SER A 857 13.73 11.51 -32.87
CA SER A 857 13.38 10.18 -33.38
C SER A 857 14.22 9.78 -34.62
N ILE A 858 14.19 8.47 -34.89
CA ILE A 858 14.61 7.90 -36.19
C ILE A 858 13.37 7.31 -36.86
N ASP A 859 13.10 7.75 -38.07
CA ASP A 859 12.01 7.25 -38.89
C ASP A 859 12.54 6.18 -39.86
N TYR A 860 11.97 4.97 -39.78
CA TYR A 860 12.28 3.83 -40.66
C TYR A 860 11.15 3.56 -41.66
N THR A 861 10.10 4.39 -41.72
CA THR A 861 8.95 4.16 -42.59
C THR A 861 9.31 4.40 -44.04
N PRO A 862 9.24 3.38 -44.93
CA PRO A 862 9.75 3.47 -46.30
C PRO A 862 9.12 4.60 -47.15
N THR A 863 7.84 4.91 -46.90
CA THR A 863 7.11 5.97 -47.66
C THR A 863 7.61 7.38 -47.34
N ARG A 864 8.38 7.57 -46.28
CA ARG A 864 8.92 8.87 -45.83
C ARG A 864 10.44 8.99 -46.03
N LEU A 865 11.07 7.96 -46.61
CA LEU A 865 12.52 7.96 -46.88
C LEU A 865 12.81 8.34 -48.33
N ARG A 866 13.97 8.98 -48.58
CA ARG A 866 14.45 9.24 -49.93
C ARG A 866 14.94 7.94 -50.58
N LYS A 867 15.02 7.96 -51.87
CA LYS A 867 15.53 6.82 -52.63
C LYS A 867 16.97 6.44 -52.15
N ASN A 868 17.14 5.18 -51.78
CA ASN A 868 18.38 4.62 -51.19
C ASN A 868 18.67 4.97 -49.73
N GLU A 869 17.76 5.65 -49.01
CA GLU A 869 17.87 5.78 -47.56
C GLU A 869 17.13 4.65 -46.85
N THR A 870 17.70 4.15 -45.77
CA THR A 870 17.07 3.12 -44.90
C THR A 870 16.51 3.67 -43.60
N LYS A 871 16.80 4.92 -43.28
CA LYS A 871 16.36 5.64 -42.11
C LYS A 871 16.53 7.15 -42.27
N ALA A 872 15.77 7.94 -41.55
CA ALA A 872 15.90 9.38 -41.44
C ALA A 872 15.96 9.84 -39.98
N ILE A 873 16.90 10.68 -39.60
CA ILE A 873 17.00 11.26 -38.25
C ILE A 873 16.20 12.56 -38.22
N VAL A 874 15.27 12.65 -37.29
CA VAL A 874 14.47 13.85 -37.04
C VAL A 874 15.22 14.75 -36.06
N LYS A 875 15.92 15.75 -36.62
CA LYS A 875 16.85 16.61 -35.87
C LYS A 875 16.14 17.72 -35.10
N THR A 876 15.32 17.33 -34.15
CA THR A 876 14.61 18.23 -33.22
C THR A 876 14.75 17.74 -31.78
N TYR A 877 14.46 18.63 -30.83
CA TYR A 877 14.39 18.36 -29.40
C TYR A 877 13.06 18.93 -28.88
N MET A 878 12.17 18.08 -28.40
CA MET A 878 10.87 18.47 -27.87
C MET A 878 11.01 18.73 -26.37
N ALA A 879 10.48 19.87 -25.87
CA ALA A 879 10.63 20.24 -24.46
C ALA A 879 10.14 19.17 -23.49
N HIS A 880 8.94 18.62 -23.72
CA HIS A 880 8.40 17.59 -22.84
C HIS A 880 9.23 16.29 -22.86
N HIS A 881 9.72 15.86 -24.01
CA HIS A 881 10.58 14.67 -24.09
C HIS A 881 11.94 14.87 -23.43
N GLN A 882 12.55 16.06 -23.57
CA GLN A 882 13.78 16.40 -22.84
C GLN A 882 13.53 16.42 -21.32
N GLY A 883 12.37 16.94 -20.88
CA GLY A 883 11.94 16.88 -19.48
C GLY A 883 11.84 15.44 -18.99
N LEU A 884 11.14 14.56 -19.72
CA LEU A 884 10.98 13.15 -19.34
C LEU A 884 12.32 12.40 -19.25
N ILE A 885 13.26 12.66 -20.17
CA ILE A 885 14.62 12.10 -20.11
C ILE A 885 15.30 12.51 -18.80
N LEU A 886 15.31 13.82 -18.50
CA LEU A 886 16.01 14.34 -17.33
C LEU A 886 15.40 13.83 -16.01
N LEU A 887 14.08 13.78 -15.92
CA LEU A 887 13.37 13.27 -14.74
C LEU A 887 13.58 11.76 -14.55
N SER A 888 13.63 10.99 -15.64
CA SER A 888 13.91 9.55 -15.57
C SER A 888 15.33 9.29 -15.03
N ILE A 889 16.30 10.10 -15.45
CA ILE A 889 17.67 10.06 -14.94
C ILE A 889 17.68 10.45 -13.46
N ASN A 890 16.96 11.50 -13.05
CA ASN A 890 16.86 11.93 -11.67
C ASN A 890 16.27 10.83 -10.78
N ASN A 891 15.18 10.21 -11.20
CA ASN A 891 14.58 9.10 -10.48
C ASN A 891 15.55 7.91 -10.31
N LEU A 892 16.29 7.54 -11.36
CA LEU A 892 17.30 6.47 -11.29
C LEU A 892 18.42 6.81 -10.31
N MET A 893 19.00 8.02 -10.44
CA MET A 893 20.19 8.43 -9.69
C MET A 893 19.88 8.75 -8.22
N ASN A 894 18.69 9.26 -7.93
CA ASN A 894 18.25 9.72 -6.61
C ASN A 894 17.08 8.91 -6.01
N ASN A 895 17.04 7.60 -6.35
CA ASN A 895 16.12 6.63 -5.75
C ASN A 895 14.65 7.07 -5.80
N ASN A 896 14.16 7.36 -7.00
CA ASN A 896 12.78 7.78 -7.27
C ASN A 896 12.35 9.06 -6.52
N ILE A 897 13.22 10.06 -6.47
CA ILE A 897 12.99 11.29 -5.69
C ILE A 897 11.76 12.07 -6.16
N VAL A 898 11.49 12.08 -7.48
CA VAL A 898 10.31 12.77 -8.05
C VAL A 898 9.03 12.10 -7.57
N GLN A 899 8.96 10.76 -7.63
CA GLN A 899 7.83 9.98 -7.13
C GLN A 899 7.64 10.17 -5.62
N LYS A 900 8.72 10.17 -4.85
CA LYS A 900 8.66 10.37 -3.39
C LYS A 900 8.06 11.73 -3.03
N ARG A 901 8.51 12.80 -3.70
CA ARG A 901 7.95 14.14 -3.49
C ARG A 901 6.46 14.21 -3.85
N PHE A 902 6.06 13.52 -4.92
CA PHE A 902 4.65 13.47 -5.31
C PHE A 902 3.77 12.84 -4.23
N VAL A 903 4.17 11.64 -3.74
CA VAL A 903 3.39 10.90 -2.73
C VAL A 903 3.45 11.54 -1.33
N GLN A 904 4.48 12.31 -0.99
CA GLN A 904 4.57 13.00 0.31
C GLN A 904 3.47 14.04 0.54
N ASN A 905 2.68 14.39 -0.48
CA ASN A 905 1.50 15.23 -0.30
C ASN A 905 0.35 14.40 0.29
N PRO A 906 -0.23 14.80 1.42
CA PRO A 906 -1.27 14.01 2.09
C PRO A 906 -2.48 13.72 1.21
N GLU A 907 -2.84 14.62 0.28
CA GLU A 907 -3.92 14.45 -0.70
C GLU A 907 -3.63 13.29 -1.65
N ILE A 908 -2.39 13.17 -2.11
CA ILE A 908 -1.95 12.09 -3.00
C ILE A 908 -1.83 10.77 -2.24
N GLU A 909 -1.28 10.82 -1.01
CA GLU A 909 -1.17 9.63 -0.16
C GLU A 909 -2.55 9.04 0.18
N ALA A 910 -3.57 9.88 0.37
CA ALA A 910 -4.93 9.45 0.63
C ALA A 910 -5.54 8.59 -0.49
N VAL A 911 -5.09 8.75 -1.72
CA VAL A 911 -5.56 7.99 -2.90
C VAL A 911 -4.59 6.91 -3.37
N ASP A 912 -3.44 6.74 -2.70
CA ASP A 912 -2.37 5.80 -3.08
C ASP A 912 -2.86 4.34 -3.18
N ILE A 913 -3.86 3.98 -2.40
CA ILE A 913 -4.50 2.65 -2.45
C ILE A 913 -4.99 2.28 -3.86
N LEU A 914 -5.39 3.25 -4.68
CA LEU A 914 -5.85 3.02 -6.05
C LEU A 914 -4.74 2.46 -6.95
N LEU A 915 -3.49 2.73 -6.63
CA LEU A 915 -2.30 2.25 -7.37
C LEU A 915 -1.90 0.82 -6.98
N GLN A 916 -2.48 0.27 -5.92
CA GLN A 916 -2.13 -1.04 -5.37
C GLN A 916 -3.02 -2.17 -5.91
N GLU A 917 -3.85 -1.90 -6.90
CA GLU A 917 -4.66 -2.90 -7.59
C GLU A 917 -3.76 -4.04 -8.11
N ARG A 918 -4.08 -5.28 -7.73
CA ARG A 918 -3.28 -6.46 -8.13
C ARG A 918 -3.64 -6.92 -9.54
N MET A 919 -2.66 -7.47 -10.25
CA MET A 919 -2.93 -8.19 -11.48
C MET A 919 -3.89 -9.35 -11.18
N PRO A 920 -5.04 -9.48 -11.89
CA PRO A 920 -5.97 -10.58 -11.67
C PRO A 920 -5.25 -11.93 -11.75
N GLU A 921 -5.44 -12.79 -10.73
CA GLU A 921 -4.94 -14.16 -10.74
C GLU A 921 -5.83 -15.02 -11.66
N ASN A 922 -5.20 -15.91 -12.41
CA ASN A 922 -5.91 -16.87 -13.26
C ASN A 922 -6.17 -18.17 -12.50
#